data_dcb699f8da45398b21a93d883283d908
#
_entry.id   dcb699f8da45398b21a93d883283d908
#
_cell.length_a   1.000
_cell.length_b   1.000
_cell.length_c   1.000
_cell.angle_alpha   90.00
_cell.angle_beta   90.00
_cell.angle_gamma   90.00
#
_symmetry.space_group_name_H-M   'P 1'
#
loop_
_entity.id
_entity.type
_entity.pdbx_description
1 polymer ?
#
loop_
_entity_poly.entity_id
_entity_poly.type
_entity_poly.pdbx_seq_one_letter_code
_entity_poly.pdbx_strand_id
1 'polypeptide(L)'
;MDYLQEIAELRAELRRHSIAYYDKDAPTISDFEYDTMMRRLEELEAEHPETVTPDSPSQHVGGHRSEKFAPVHHEVPLESLSDVFSYDELTDFIRKTNETLGGEPVYTVEPKIDGLSMALEYRNGVFYQGATRGDGTTGEDVTENLRVLRNIPLKLENAPERLIVRGEVYMARDVFLEHNRRREIEGETLLANPRNAAAGSMRQLDPKVTKERRLDIIVFNVQLTSGEQPKTHAESLDMLERLGFYTVPHKVFRTVEECCEEIRRIGDTRESYPFDIDGAVVKINDLAQRAILGSTAKAPRWAVAYKYPPEEKPSVVRDIVVQVGRTGVLTPKAIVEPVRLAGTTVTAATLHNQDFIDKLDVRIGDTVIVRKAGEIIPEVLRVDLTRRPEGTVPFRLPDTCPECGSPVERDPDGAAVRCTGVECPAQRLRNLVHFASREAMDIEGLGFSLAEALVNSGMVKTPADLYRLDPQSVAALDRMGKKSAENLMDEIEKSKQQDLSRLLCAFGIRQVGQKAAKVLARTFGSMDAIENATPLELTAVDDIGPITAESLVSWAQNPQTQHQLRLLREAGVNMLSREERRDNRFLGKTFVLTGALAQYTRDEASAIIESFGGKTSSSVSKKTSFVLAGEAAGSKLDKARTLGIPVITEDEFQEMIR
;
A
#
# COMPACT_ATOMS: atom_id res chain seq x y z
N MET A 1 35.13 0.22 18.13
CA MET A 1 34.16 1.29 18.47
C MET A 1 33.96 1.19 19.96
N ASP A 2 33.81 2.30 20.67
CA ASP A 2 33.49 2.25 22.10
C ASP A 2 32.05 1.69 22.22
N TYR A 3 31.83 0.71 23.11
CA TYR A 3 30.53 0.08 23.27
C TYR A 3 29.42 1.10 23.58
N LEU A 4 29.72 2.20 24.28
CA LEU A 4 28.77 3.29 24.52
C LEU A 4 28.32 3.99 23.23
N GLN A 5 29.25 4.18 22.30
CA GLN A 5 28.93 4.77 20.99
C GLN A 5 28.08 3.80 20.16
N GLU A 6 28.43 2.50 20.16
CA GLU A 6 27.67 1.47 19.45
C GLU A 6 26.24 1.36 19.96
N ILE A 7 26.03 1.37 21.29
CA ILE A 7 24.69 1.38 21.92
C ILE A 7 23.89 2.62 21.49
N ALA A 8 24.52 3.80 21.48
CA ALA A 8 23.83 5.04 21.10
C ALA A 8 23.41 5.04 19.63
N GLU A 9 24.26 4.56 18.74
CA GLU A 9 23.99 4.42 17.31
C GLU A 9 22.86 3.40 17.07
N LEU A 10 22.91 2.20 17.67
CA LEU A 10 21.88 1.18 17.56
C LEU A 10 20.52 1.68 18.05
N ARG A 11 20.47 2.37 19.20
CA ARG A 11 19.21 2.94 19.71
C ARG A 11 18.63 3.99 18.77
N ALA A 12 19.47 4.84 18.17
CA ALA A 12 19.02 5.85 17.22
C ALA A 12 18.46 5.22 15.93
N GLU A 13 19.18 4.24 15.37
CA GLU A 13 18.76 3.51 14.17
C GLU A 13 17.48 2.70 14.42
N LEU A 14 17.41 1.93 15.50
CA LEU A 14 16.21 1.17 15.86
C LEU A 14 14.99 2.06 16.07
N ARG A 15 15.12 3.23 16.70
CA ARG A 15 14.02 4.20 16.81
C ARG A 15 13.57 4.72 15.44
N ARG A 16 14.53 5.05 14.56
CA ARG A 16 14.24 5.53 13.21
C ARG A 16 13.48 4.46 12.41
N HIS A 17 13.93 3.22 12.45
CA HIS A 17 13.30 2.11 11.75
C HIS A 17 11.95 1.72 12.36
N SER A 18 11.82 1.77 13.69
CA SER A 18 10.54 1.56 14.38
C SER A 18 9.48 2.57 13.94
N ILE A 19 9.82 3.85 13.85
CA ILE A 19 8.92 4.90 13.33
C ILE A 19 8.55 4.65 11.86
N ALA A 20 9.51 4.27 11.03
CA ALA A 20 9.24 3.95 9.63
C ALA A 20 8.29 2.75 9.48
N TYR A 21 8.49 1.73 10.30
CA TYR A 21 7.75 0.47 10.28
C TYR A 21 6.34 0.61 10.89
N TYR A 22 6.25 1.07 12.15
CA TYR A 22 4.98 1.07 12.90
C TYR A 22 4.12 2.31 12.66
N ASP A 23 4.73 3.50 12.41
CA ASP A 23 3.99 4.75 12.34
C ASP A 23 3.72 5.18 10.89
N LYS A 24 4.62 4.83 9.95
CA LYS A 24 4.53 5.26 8.54
C LYS A 24 4.15 4.14 7.58
N ASP A 25 4.07 2.88 8.05
CA ASP A 25 3.85 1.68 7.23
C ASP A 25 4.81 1.60 6.00
N ALA A 26 6.02 2.16 6.15
CA ALA A 26 7.03 2.30 5.11
C ALA A 26 8.41 1.83 5.63
N PRO A 27 8.63 0.52 5.85
CA PRO A 27 9.88 -0.02 6.33
C PRO A 27 11.03 0.30 5.38
N THR A 28 12.18 0.65 5.94
CA THR A 28 13.41 0.97 5.20
C THR A 28 14.46 -0.12 5.28
N ILE A 29 14.24 -1.12 6.12
CA ILE A 29 15.04 -2.35 6.27
C ILE A 29 14.10 -3.54 6.40
N SER A 30 14.61 -4.76 6.24
CA SER A 30 13.85 -5.99 6.49
C SER A 30 13.63 -6.23 7.99
N ASP A 31 12.60 -7.02 8.33
CA ASP A 31 12.34 -7.44 9.70
C ASP A 31 13.55 -8.15 10.32
N PHE A 32 14.22 -8.99 9.53
CA PHE A 32 15.43 -9.69 9.96
C PHE A 32 16.59 -8.73 10.30
N GLU A 33 16.80 -7.68 9.50
CA GLU A 33 17.83 -6.67 9.78
C GLU A 33 17.49 -5.90 11.06
N TYR A 34 16.20 -5.54 11.24
CA TYR A 34 15.73 -4.89 12.46
C TYR A 34 15.93 -5.78 13.69
N ASP A 35 15.50 -7.04 13.62
CA ASP A 35 15.65 -8.02 14.71
C ASP A 35 17.13 -8.29 15.04
N THR A 36 18.00 -8.33 14.02
CA THR A 36 19.47 -8.47 14.22
C THR A 36 20.06 -7.28 14.98
N MET A 37 19.63 -6.05 14.64
CA MET A 37 20.08 -4.84 15.33
C MET A 37 19.54 -4.79 16.77
N MET A 38 18.30 -5.19 16.98
CA MET A 38 17.69 -5.27 18.30
C MET A 38 18.43 -6.27 19.20
N ARG A 39 18.74 -7.43 18.66
CA ARG A 39 19.52 -8.46 19.35
C ARG A 39 20.90 -7.93 19.77
N ARG A 40 21.61 -7.27 18.84
CA ARG A 40 22.92 -6.70 19.14
C ARG A 40 22.86 -5.66 20.28
N LEU A 41 21.79 -4.86 20.31
CA LEU A 41 21.54 -3.93 21.43
C LEU A 41 21.29 -4.68 22.75
N GLU A 42 20.48 -5.74 22.72
CA GLU A 42 20.16 -6.56 23.91
C GLU A 42 21.42 -7.27 24.44
N GLU A 43 22.31 -7.77 23.59
CA GLU A 43 23.60 -8.36 23.97
C GLU A 43 24.50 -7.33 24.68
N LEU A 44 24.68 -6.14 24.09
CA LEU A 44 25.50 -5.08 24.69
C LEU A 44 24.91 -4.57 26.02
N GLU A 45 23.60 -4.45 26.14
CA GLU A 45 22.93 -4.07 27.38
C GLU A 45 23.02 -5.18 28.43
N ALA A 46 23.07 -6.45 28.06
CA ALA A 46 23.30 -7.56 28.99
C ALA A 46 24.75 -7.61 29.49
N GLU A 47 25.74 -7.30 28.61
CA GLU A 47 27.16 -7.18 29.00
C GLU A 47 27.43 -5.95 29.86
N HIS A 48 26.62 -4.87 29.69
CA HIS A 48 26.77 -3.57 30.35
C HIS A 48 25.44 -3.11 30.99
N PRO A 49 24.93 -3.77 32.03
CA PRO A 49 23.61 -3.48 32.63
C PRO A 49 23.42 -2.03 33.10
N GLU A 50 24.52 -1.32 33.41
CA GLU A 50 24.50 0.10 33.78
C GLU A 50 24.10 1.03 32.62
N THR A 51 24.13 0.56 31.40
CA THR A 51 23.72 1.33 30.21
C THR A 51 22.22 1.25 29.93
N VAL A 52 21.51 0.30 30.51
CA VAL A 52 20.06 0.11 30.28
C VAL A 52 19.30 1.32 30.80
N THR A 53 18.56 1.98 29.90
CA THR A 53 17.70 3.12 30.25
C THR A 53 16.23 2.74 30.05
N PRO A 54 15.29 3.32 30.82
CA PRO A 54 13.88 3.03 30.67
C PRO A 54 13.32 3.30 29.27
N ASP A 55 13.97 4.18 28.49
CA ASP A 55 13.58 4.53 27.12
C ASP A 55 14.33 3.74 26.03
N SER A 56 15.13 2.73 26.41
CA SER A 56 15.80 1.88 25.41
C SER A 56 14.78 1.09 24.57
N PRO A 57 14.97 0.96 23.25
CA PRO A 57 14.15 0.09 22.40
C PRO A 57 14.04 -1.36 22.90
N SER A 58 15.05 -1.86 23.61
CA SER A 58 15.01 -3.19 24.24
C SER A 58 13.99 -3.32 25.38
N GLN A 59 13.56 -2.21 25.98
CA GLN A 59 12.63 -2.16 27.11
C GLN A 59 11.18 -1.86 26.70
N HIS A 60 10.93 -1.50 25.45
CA HIS A 60 9.61 -1.12 24.95
C HIS A 60 9.14 -1.98 23.79
N VAL A 61 7.82 -2.16 23.68
CA VAL A 61 7.17 -2.68 22.49
C VAL A 61 7.07 -1.53 21.49
N GLY A 62 7.52 -1.75 20.24
CA GLY A 62 7.48 -0.73 19.19
C GLY A 62 6.06 -0.34 18.79
N GLY A 63 5.89 0.91 18.39
CA GLY A 63 4.66 1.51 17.87
C GLY A 63 4.19 2.70 18.68
N HIS A 64 3.85 3.80 18.00
CA HIS A 64 3.20 4.96 18.58
C HIS A 64 1.73 4.99 18.17
N ARG A 65 0.87 5.50 19.07
CA ARG A 65 -0.55 5.67 18.80
C ARG A 65 -0.78 6.82 17.83
N SER A 66 -1.66 6.62 16.85
CA SER A 66 -2.18 7.69 16.02
C SER A 66 -3.24 8.50 16.78
N GLU A 67 -3.21 9.83 16.67
CA GLU A 67 -4.24 10.70 17.25
C GLU A 67 -5.62 10.59 16.56
N LYS A 68 -5.73 9.80 15.49
CA LYS A 68 -6.96 9.66 14.70
C LYS A 68 -7.99 8.74 15.32
N PHE A 69 -7.59 7.83 16.23
CA PHE A 69 -8.44 6.84 16.87
C PHE A 69 -8.49 7.03 18.38
N ALA A 70 -9.62 6.68 18.99
CA ALA A 70 -9.75 6.70 20.44
C ALA A 70 -8.79 5.69 21.09
N PRO A 71 -8.21 6.01 22.26
CA PRO A 71 -7.37 5.07 22.99
C PRO A 71 -8.21 3.97 23.64
N VAL A 72 -7.69 2.73 23.62
CA VAL A 72 -8.21 1.60 24.39
C VAL A 72 -7.13 1.08 25.31
N HIS A 73 -7.38 1.10 26.60
CA HIS A 73 -6.46 0.54 27.58
C HIS A 73 -6.71 -0.97 27.72
N HIS A 74 -5.66 -1.78 27.49
CA HIS A 74 -5.76 -3.23 27.60
C HIS A 74 -5.76 -3.65 29.06
N GLU A 75 -6.79 -4.36 29.49
CA GLU A 75 -6.86 -4.92 30.86
C GLU A 75 -5.79 -6.00 31.07
N VAL A 76 -5.55 -6.81 30.02
CA VAL A 76 -4.46 -7.78 29.97
C VAL A 76 -3.46 -7.29 28.93
N PRO A 77 -2.20 -7.01 29.31
CA PRO A 77 -1.19 -6.52 28.38
C PRO A 77 -1.01 -7.42 27.16
N LEU A 78 -0.83 -6.83 25.99
CA LEU A 78 -0.56 -7.52 24.73
C LEU A 78 0.95 -7.57 24.50
N GLU A 79 1.63 -8.46 25.22
CA GLU A 79 3.08 -8.61 25.18
C GLU A 79 3.60 -9.01 23.80
N SER A 80 4.85 -8.66 23.50
CA SER A 80 5.63 -9.18 22.37
C SER A 80 6.18 -10.58 22.69
N LEU A 81 6.87 -11.20 21.75
CA LEU A 81 7.61 -12.44 22.00
C LEU A 81 9.12 -12.14 21.95
N SER A 82 9.89 -12.94 22.68
CA SER A 82 11.34 -13.01 22.48
C SER A 82 11.62 -13.83 21.24
N ASP A 83 12.61 -13.41 20.44
CA ASP A 83 12.99 -14.12 19.21
C ASP A 83 14.22 -15.01 19.44
N VAL A 84 14.25 -16.16 18.75
CA VAL A 84 15.41 -17.05 18.62
C VAL A 84 15.61 -17.38 17.14
N PHE A 85 16.87 -17.51 16.72
CA PHE A 85 17.26 -17.63 15.31
C PHE A 85 17.95 -18.98 14.99
N SER A 86 18.13 -19.82 15.99
CA SER A 86 18.73 -21.15 15.85
C SER A 86 18.06 -22.20 16.73
N TYR A 87 18.23 -23.45 16.35
CA TYR A 87 17.73 -24.58 17.17
C TYR A 87 18.48 -24.68 18.50
N ASP A 88 19.74 -24.24 18.56
CA ASP A 88 20.53 -24.21 19.81
C ASP A 88 19.93 -23.21 20.79
N GLU A 89 19.55 -22.01 20.33
CA GLU A 89 18.86 -21.00 21.15
C GLU A 89 17.49 -21.47 21.63
N LEU A 90 16.73 -22.16 20.76
CA LEU A 90 15.47 -22.79 21.15
C LEU A 90 15.68 -23.86 22.22
N THR A 91 16.71 -24.69 22.07
CA THR A 91 17.09 -25.72 23.05
C THR A 91 17.45 -25.08 24.40
N ASP A 92 18.18 -23.98 24.39
CA ASP A 92 18.50 -23.21 25.61
C ASP A 92 17.27 -22.61 26.26
N PHE A 93 16.33 -22.08 25.49
CA PHE A 93 15.05 -21.59 26.00
C PHE A 93 14.27 -22.74 26.71
N ILE A 94 14.14 -23.87 26.05
CA ILE A 94 13.44 -25.04 26.59
C ILE A 94 14.14 -25.56 27.86
N ARG A 95 15.47 -25.67 27.87
CA ARG A 95 16.27 -26.09 29.03
C ARG A 95 16.04 -25.16 30.23
N LYS A 96 16.15 -23.85 30.06
CA LYS A 96 15.92 -22.84 31.13
C LYS A 96 14.50 -22.92 31.68
N THR A 97 13.52 -23.16 30.80
CA THR A 97 12.11 -23.33 31.18
C THR A 97 11.91 -24.59 32.01
N ASN A 98 12.50 -25.73 31.59
CA ASN A 98 12.44 -27.00 32.32
C ASN A 98 13.10 -26.89 33.71
N GLU A 99 14.25 -26.20 33.79
CA GLU A 99 14.92 -25.93 35.06
C GLU A 99 14.07 -25.09 36.02
N THR A 100 13.42 -24.06 35.51
CA THR A 100 12.56 -23.17 36.32
C THR A 100 11.31 -23.88 36.82
N LEU A 101 10.72 -24.76 36.01
CA LEU A 101 9.51 -25.52 36.38
C LEU A 101 9.84 -26.82 37.17
N GLY A 102 11.09 -27.21 37.22
CA GLY A 102 11.52 -28.47 37.89
C GLY A 102 11.00 -29.75 37.21
N GLY A 103 10.76 -29.70 35.91
CA GLY A 103 10.22 -30.82 35.12
C GLY A 103 10.19 -30.56 33.63
N GLU A 104 9.69 -31.50 32.85
CA GLU A 104 9.53 -31.41 31.40
C GLU A 104 8.09 -31.05 31.05
N PRO A 105 7.79 -29.77 30.75
CA PRO A 105 6.47 -29.32 30.37
C PRO A 105 6.10 -29.79 28.95
N VAL A 106 4.82 -29.68 28.63
CA VAL A 106 4.30 -29.92 27.29
C VAL A 106 4.29 -28.58 26.55
N TYR A 107 4.67 -28.61 25.28
CA TYR A 107 4.76 -27.44 24.41
C TYR A 107 3.72 -27.48 23.30
N THR A 108 3.24 -26.33 22.86
CA THR A 108 2.55 -26.17 21.59
C THR A 108 3.47 -25.48 20.59
N VAL A 109 3.41 -25.88 19.33
CA VAL A 109 4.11 -25.25 18.21
C VAL A 109 3.08 -24.79 17.18
N GLU A 110 3.18 -23.52 16.79
CA GLU A 110 2.23 -22.81 15.93
C GLU A 110 2.99 -22.04 14.84
N PRO A 111 2.42 -21.86 13.62
CA PRO A 111 2.98 -20.90 12.67
C PRO A 111 2.87 -19.47 13.22
N LYS A 112 3.93 -18.69 13.07
CA LYS A 112 3.94 -17.27 13.42
C LYS A 112 3.41 -16.47 12.23
N ILE A 113 2.15 -16.04 12.34
CA ILE A 113 1.47 -15.30 11.29
C ILE A 113 2.05 -13.90 11.20
N ASP A 114 2.34 -13.45 9.98
CA ASP A 114 2.83 -12.11 9.71
C ASP A 114 1.68 -11.17 9.37
N GLY A 115 1.22 -10.43 10.37
CA GLY A 115 0.06 -9.56 10.29
C GLY A 115 0.07 -8.42 11.31
N LEU A 116 -1.12 -8.03 11.75
CA LEU A 116 -1.34 -7.01 12.77
C LEU A 116 -2.11 -7.56 13.96
N SER A 117 -1.49 -7.52 15.15
CA SER A 117 -2.08 -8.09 16.37
C SER A 117 -3.22 -7.25 16.90
N MET A 118 -4.36 -7.90 17.18
CA MET A 118 -5.59 -7.30 17.65
C MET A 118 -6.14 -7.99 18.90
N ALA A 119 -6.72 -7.22 19.80
CA ALA A 119 -7.59 -7.72 20.86
C ALA A 119 -9.05 -7.55 20.45
N LEU A 120 -9.88 -8.58 20.67
CA LEU A 120 -11.32 -8.56 20.45
C LEU A 120 -12.01 -8.87 21.78
N GLU A 121 -12.85 -7.95 22.25
CA GLU A 121 -13.69 -8.15 23.42
C GLU A 121 -15.12 -8.48 23.02
N TYR A 122 -15.67 -9.52 23.66
CA TYR A 122 -17.07 -9.91 23.56
C TYR A 122 -17.72 -9.79 24.93
N ARG A 123 -18.96 -9.26 24.95
CA ARG A 123 -19.81 -9.17 26.13
C ARG A 123 -21.15 -9.84 25.87
N ASN A 124 -21.52 -10.79 26.73
CA ASN A 124 -22.73 -11.59 26.55
C ASN A 124 -22.86 -12.18 25.13
N GLY A 125 -21.73 -12.66 24.60
CA GLY A 125 -21.65 -13.24 23.25
C GLY A 125 -21.69 -12.24 22.10
N VAL A 126 -21.77 -10.93 22.33
CA VAL A 126 -21.78 -9.91 21.27
C VAL A 126 -20.42 -9.26 21.16
N PHE A 127 -19.90 -9.10 19.96
CA PHE A 127 -18.67 -8.34 19.69
C PHE A 127 -18.85 -6.90 20.16
N TYR A 128 -18.12 -6.53 21.20
CA TYR A 128 -18.22 -5.25 21.87
C TYR A 128 -17.19 -4.24 21.39
N GLN A 129 -15.89 -4.58 21.48
CA GLN A 129 -14.79 -3.70 21.15
C GLN A 129 -13.63 -4.46 20.53
N GLY A 130 -12.90 -3.80 19.62
CA GLY A 130 -11.67 -4.30 19.05
C GLY A 130 -10.59 -3.23 19.02
N ALA A 131 -9.37 -3.59 19.42
CA ALA A 131 -8.26 -2.66 19.52
C ALA A 131 -6.96 -3.21 18.97
N THR A 132 -6.12 -2.34 18.41
CA THR A 132 -4.73 -2.67 18.02
C THR A 132 -3.90 -2.94 19.27
N ARG A 133 -2.76 -3.65 19.11
CA ARG A 133 -1.83 -3.88 20.21
C ARG A 133 -1.30 -2.55 20.80
N GLY A 134 -1.01 -1.55 19.95
CA GLY A 134 -0.33 -0.33 20.35
C GLY A 134 1.03 -0.62 20.98
N ASP A 135 1.30 0.01 22.13
CA ASP A 135 2.49 -0.21 22.96
C ASP A 135 2.39 -1.44 23.89
N GLY A 136 1.33 -2.23 23.74
CA GLY A 136 1.04 -3.40 24.57
C GLY A 136 0.14 -3.10 25.78
N THR A 137 0.05 -1.85 26.23
CA THR A 137 -0.84 -1.40 27.32
C THR A 137 -1.99 -0.55 26.82
N THR A 138 -1.77 0.23 25.79
CA THR A 138 -2.76 1.10 25.16
C THR A 138 -2.72 0.95 23.65
N GLY A 139 -3.85 0.57 23.06
CA GLY A 139 -4.06 0.46 21.61
C GLY A 139 -5.00 1.52 21.07
N GLU A 140 -5.34 1.38 19.79
CA GLU A 140 -6.29 2.22 19.04
C GLU A 140 -7.61 1.48 18.89
N ASP A 141 -8.73 2.16 19.10
CA ASP A 141 -10.06 1.60 18.85
C ASP A 141 -10.31 1.47 17.33
N VAL A 142 -10.32 0.24 16.85
CA VAL A 142 -10.59 -0.10 15.45
C VAL A 142 -11.83 -0.99 15.32
N THR A 143 -12.76 -0.87 16.27
CA THR A 143 -13.97 -1.70 16.36
C THR A 143 -14.74 -1.73 15.06
N GLU A 144 -15.00 -0.57 14.44
CA GLU A 144 -15.79 -0.49 13.22
C GLU A 144 -15.07 -1.12 12.02
N ASN A 145 -13.74 -1.04 11.98
CA ASN A 145 -12.93 -1.69 10.95
C ASN A 145 -12.92 -3.22 11.12
N LEU A 146 -12.87 -3.71 12.36
CA LEU A 146 -12.96 -5.13 12.64
C LEU A 146 -14.35 -5.72 12.33
N ARG A 147 -15.44 -4.95 12.54
CA ARG A 147 -16.81 -5.39 12.22
C ARG A 147 -17.02 -5.77 10.76
N VAL A 148 -16.23 -5.23 9.85
CA VAL A 148 -16.36 -5.48 8.40
C VAL A 148 -15.46 -6.60 7.89
N LEU A 149 -14.61 -7.21 8.75
CA LEU A 149 -13.85 -8.41 8.41
C LEU A 149 -14.78 -9.61 8.23
N ARG A 150 -14.45 -10.47 7.26
CA ARG A 150 -15.35 -11.55 6.82
C ARG A 150 -15.50 -12.66 7.85
N ASN A 151 -14.48 -12.93 8.64
CA ASN A 151 -14.40 -14.10 9.53
C ASN A 151 -14.40 -13.76 11.02
N ILE A 152 -14.78 -12.52 11.39
CA ILE A 152 -15.06 -12.17 12.80
C ILE A 152 -16.52 -12.49 13.10
N PRO A 153 -16.81 -13.41 14.02
CA PRO A 153 -18.16 -13.67 14.45
C PRO A 153 -18.68 -12.47 15.28
N LEU A 154 -19.69 -11.76 14.79
CA LEU A 154 -20.25 -10.61 15.53
C LEU A 154 -21.13 -11.05 16.71
N LYS A 155 -21.56 -12.32 16.72
CA LYS A 155 -22.31 -12.94 17.80
C LYS A 155 -21.84 -14.38 17.99
N LEU A 156 -21.55 -14.73 19.23
CA LEU A 156 -21.14 -16.06 19.67
C LEU A 156 -22.31 -16.74 20.39
N GLU A 157 -22.49 -18.03 20.13
CA GLU A 157 -23.47 -18.85 20.87
C GLU A 157 -22.77 -19.52 22.07
N ASN A 158 -23.49 -19.62 23.18
CA ASN A 158 -22.99 -20.22 24.43
C ASN A 158 -21.67 -19.59 24.95
N ALA A 159 -21.45 -18.32 24.63
CA ALA A 159 -20.25 -17.60 25.06
C ALA A 159 -20.30 -17.24 26.55
N PRO A 160 -19.15 -17.09 27.22
CA PRO A 160 -19.07 -16.51 28.56
C PRO A 160 -19.59 -15.07 28.56
N GLU A 161 -19.99 -14.58 29.73
CA GLU A 161 -20.43 -13.20 29.91
C GLU A 161 -19.41 -12.20 29.37
N ARG A 162 -18.11 -12.49 29.59
CA ARG A 162 -17.01 -11.69 29.07
C ARG A 162 -15.91 -12.58 28.49
N LEU A 163 -15.46 -12.26 27.29
CA LEU A 163 -14.37 -12.94 26.60
C LEU A 163 -13.49 -11.91 25.89
N ILE A 164 -12.18 -11.95 26.16
CA ILE A 164 -11.18 -11.21 25.39
C ILE A 164 -10.25 -12.21 24.70
N VAL A 165 -10.15 -12.11 23.38
CA VAL A 165 -9.26 -12.95 22.59
C VAL A 165 -8.25 -12.10 21.85
N ARG A 166 -7.10 -12.71 21.51
CA ARG A 166 -6.06 -12.08 20.71
C ARG A 166 -5.91 -12.85 19.40
N GLY A 167 -5.85 -12.10 18.30
CA GLY A 167 -5.66 -12.65 16.97
C GLY A 167 -4.72 -11.79 16.13
N GLU A 168 -4.37 -12.32 14.97
CA GLU A 168 -3.57 -11.62 13.97
C GLU A 168 -4.44 -11.36 12.74
N VAL A 169 -4.61 -10.07 12.39
CA VAL A 169 -5.28 -9.65 11.16
C VAL A 169 -4.26 -9.68 10.03
N TYR A 170 -4.63 -10.31 8.93
CA TYR A 170 -3.76 -10.47 7.78
C TYR A 170 -4.48 -10.21 6.45
N MET A 171 -3.73 -9.94 5.41
CA MET A 171 -4.20 -9.94 4.02
C MET A 171 -3.73 -11.23 3.36
N ALA A 172 -4.65 -12.00 2.77
CA ALA A 172 -4.28 -13.21 2.03
C ALA A 172 -3.43 -12.85 0.80
N ARG A 173 -2.50 -13.76 0.42
CA ARG A 173 -1.54 -13.52 -0.68
C ARG A 173 -2.22 -13.25 -2.02
N ASP A 174 -3.26 -14.01 -2.34
CA ASP A 174 -4.03 -13.81 -3.57
C ASP A 174 -4.74 -12.44 -3.59
N VAL A 175 -5.29 -12.03 -2.46
CA VAL A 175 -5.93 -10.72 -2.27
C VAL A 175 -4.90 -9.60 -2.43
N PHE A 176 -3.72 -9.73 -1.83
CA PHE A 176 -2.62 -8.77 -1.97
C PHE A 176 -2.18 -8.60 -3.43
N LEU A 177 -1.97 -9.71 -4.15
CA LEU A 177 -1.59 -9.67 -5.56
C LEU A 177 -2.66 -9.02 -6.44
N GLU A 178 -3.94 -9.31 -6.17
CA GLU A 178 -5.07 -8.70 -6.88
C GLU A 178 -5.13 -7.19 -6.64
N HIS A 179 -4.98 -6.74 -5.38
CA HIS A 179 -4.95 -5.32 -5.05
C HIS A 179 -3.77 -4.61 -5.71
N ASN A 180 -2.57 -5.17 -5.68
CA ASN A 180 -1.41 -4.55 -6.32
C ASN A 180 -1.55 -4.49 -7.84
N ARG A 181 -2.14 -5.52 -8.47
CA ARG A 181 -2.47 -5.48 -9.89
C ARG A 181 -3.42 -4.31 -10.22
N ARG A 182 -4.45 -4.10 -9.38
CA ARG A 182 -5.41 -3.01 -9.57
C ARG A 182 -4.74 -1.64 -9.37
N ARG A 183 -4.00 -1.47 -8.29
CA ARG A 183 -3.27 -0.22 -7.98
C ARG A 183 -2.26 0.16 -9.07
N GLU A 184 -1.54 -0.83 -9.61
CA GLU A 184 -0.62 -0.64 -10.73
C GLU A 184 -1.34 -0.06 -11.95
N ILE A 185 -2.55 -0.55 -12.26
CA ILE A 185 -3.36 -0.07 -13.38
C ILE A 185 -3.89 1.34 -13.12
N GLU A 186 -4.34 1.61 -11.91
CA GLU A 186 -4.85 2.92 -11.48
C GLU A 186 -3.72 3.95 -11.28
N GLY A 187 -2.45 3.54 -11.37
CA GLY A 187 -1.29 4.41 -11.21
C GLY A 187 -1.02 4.79 -9.75
N GLU A 188 -1.58 4.04 -8.81
CA GLU A 188 -1.38 4.23 -7.37
C GLU A 188 -0.09 3.57 -6.88
N THR A 189 0.43 4.04 -5.75
CA THR A 189 1.57 3.40 -5.07
C THR A 189 1.22 1.97 -4.67
N LEU A 190 2.07 1.01 -5.04
CA LEU A 190 1.86 -0.40 -4.69
C LEU A 190 1.98 -0.61 -3.17
N LEU A 191 1.22 -1.56 -2.67
CA LEU A 191 1.35 -2.05 -1.30
C LEU A 191 2.69 -2.79 -1.16
N ALA A 192 3.43 -2.54 -0.08
CA ALA A 192 4.79 -3.05 0.08
C ALA A 192 4.83 -4.56 0.36
N ASN A 193 4.01 -5.03 1.30
CA ASN A 193 3.82 -6.43 1.65
C ASN A 193 2.41 -6.65 2.25
N PRO A 194 1.95 -7.91 2.42
CA PRO A 194 0.63 -8.23 2.98
C PRO A 194 0.40 -7.68 4.38
N ARG A 195 1.43 -7.72 5.25
CA ARG A 195 1.36 -7.22 6.62
C ARG A 195 1.12 -5.71 6.68
N ASN A 196 1.93 -4.91 5.97
CA ASN A 196 1.76 -3.46 5.91
C ASN A 196 0.45 -3.08 5.24
N ALA A 197 0.02 -3.84 4.24
CA ALA A 197 -1.29 -3.68 3.62
C ALA A 197 -2.43 -3.90 4.61
N ALA A 198 -2.33 -4.92 5.48
CA ALA A 198 -3.30 -5.16 6.54
C ALA A 198 -3.28 -4.03 7.58
N ALA A 199 -2.09 -3.63 8.06
CA ALA A 199 -1.92 -2.56 9.05
C ALA A 199 -2.48 -1.22 8.55
N GLY A 200 -2.11 -0.79 7.35
CA GLY A 200 -2.62 0.43 6.74
C GLY A 200 -4.13 0.39 6.47
N SER A 201 -4.68 -0.79 6.18
CA SER A 201 -6.12 -0.97 5.97
C SER A 201 -6.91 -0.90 7.27
N MET A 202 -6.38 -1.43 8.37
CA MET A 202 -7.02 -1.38 9.69
C MET A 202 -7.03 0.03 10.30
N ARG A 203 -6.18 0.94 9.82
CA ARG A 203 -6.09 2.35 10.26
C ARG A 203 -6.84 3.31 9.33
N GLN A 204 -7.75 2.82 8.47
CA GLN A 204 -8.62 3.66 7.66
C GLN A 204 -9.76 4.24 8.49
N LEU A 205 -10.07 5.53 8.28
CA LEU A 205 -11.17 6.19 8.98
C LEU A 205 -12.55 5.73 8.46
N ASP A 206 -12.63 5.35 7.19
CA ASP A 206 -13.85 4.79 6.58
C ASP A 206 -13.76 3.25 6.54
N PRO A 207 -14.60 2.53 7.31
CA PRO A 207 -14.63 1.06 7.30
C PRO A 207 -14.94 0.44 5.94
N LYS A 208 -15.53 1.19 5.00
CA LYS A 208 -15.77 0.70 3.63
C LYS A 208 -14.47 0.37 2.93
N VAL A 209 -13.44 1.20 3.11
CA VAL A 209 -12.11 0.94 2.56
C VAL A 209 -11.52 -0.36 3.13
N THR A 210 -11.64 -0.55 4.45
CA THR A 210 -11.21 -1.80 5.11
C THR A 210 -11.95 -3.02 4.57
N LYS A 211 -13.27 -2.90 4.35
CA LYS A 211 -14.10 -3.98 3.77
C LYS A 211 -13.63 -4.38 2.37
N GLU A 212 -13.30 -3.41 1.53
CA GLU A 212 -12.78 -3.66 0.17
C GLU A 212 -11.43 -4.38 0.18
N ARG A 213 -10.64 -4.22 1.24
CA ARG A 213 -9.34 -4.88 1.42
C ARG A 213 -9.44 -6.37 1.72
N ARG A 214 -10.61 -6.90 2.05
CA ARG A 214 -10.90 -8.32 2.26
C ARG A 214 -9.94 -9.00 3.25
N LEU A 215 -9.70 -8.34 4.40
CA LEU A 215 -8.86 -8.86 5.46
C LEU A 215 -9.56 -10.00 6.22
N ASP A 216 -8.75 -10.90 6.78
CA ASP A 216 -9.18 -11.97 7.68
C ASP A 216 -8.37 -11.92 8.99
N ILE A 217 -8.86 -12.60 10.03
CA ILE A 217 -8.19 -12.74 11.33
C ILE A 217 -8.03 -14.21 11.70
N ILE A 218 -6.90 -14.54 12.33
CA ILE A 218 -6.68 -15.83 12.99
C ILE A 218 -6.46 -15.58 14.47
N VAL A 219 -7.26 -16.21 15.32
CA VAL A 219 -7.17 -16.08 16.77
C VAL A 219 -6.20 -17.12 17.32
N PHE A 220 -5.29 -16.67 18.19
CA PHE A 220 -4.22 -17.52 18.72
C PHE A 220 -4.09 -17.50 20.26
N ASN A 221 -4.92 -16.73 20.97
CA ASN A 221 -4.87 -16.71 22.43
C ASN A 221 -6.17 -16.23 23.05
N VAL A 222 -6.55 -16.81 24.18
CA VAL A 222 -7.54 -16.26 25.12
C VAL A 222 -6.80 -15.39 26.11
N GLN A 223 -7.16 -14.10 26.17
CA GLN A 223 -6.57 -13.14 27.13
C GLN A 223 -7.36 -13.12 28.44
N LEU A 224 -8.69 -13.22 28.36
CA LEU A 224 -9.59 -13.24 29.51
C LEU A 224 -10.86 -14.01 29.16
N THR A 225 -11.35 -14.82 30.12
CA THR A 225 -12.69 -15.42 30.07
C THR A 225 -13.32 -15.42 31.46
N SER A 226 -14.59 -15.04 31.56
CA SER A 226 -15.37 -15.13 32.79
C SER A 226 -16.08 -16.49 32.99
N GLY A 227 -16.01 -17.33 31.96
CA GLY A 227 -16.64 -18.67 31.95
C GLY A 227 -15.69 -19.78 32.34
N GLU A 228 -15.84 -20.93 31.65
CA GLU A 228 -14.96 -22.08 31.82
C GLU A 228 -13.50 -21.66 31.62
N GLN A 229 -12.64 -22.06 32.56
CA GLN A 229 -11.20 -21.81 32.51
C GLN A 229 -10.51 -23.02 31.89
N PRO A 230 -10.01 -22.93 30.65
CA PRO A 230 -9.23 -24.00 30.06
C PRO A 230 -7.94 -24.21 30.88
N LYS A 231 -7.47 -25.43 30.97
CA LYS A 231 -6.24 -25.77 31.70
C LYS A 231 -5.02 -25.67 30.81
N THR A 232 -5.21 -25.88 29.52
CA THR A 232 -4.13 -25.87 28.53
C THR A 232 -4.43 -24.89 27.40
N HIS A 233 -3.37 -24.50 26.71
CA HIS A 233 -3.49 -23.65 25.54
C HIS A 233 -4.26 -24.34 24.39
N ALA A 234 -4.02 -25.63 24.17
CA ALA A 234 -4.77 -26.41 23.19
C ALA A 234 -6.28 -26.41 23.51
N GLU A 235 -6.67 -26.66 24.79
CA GLU A 235 -8.08 -26.54 25.20
C GLU A 235 -8.66 -25.13 24.98
N SER A 236 -7.83 -24.09 25.15
CA SER A 236 -8.25 -22.70 24.87
C SER A 236 -8.56 -22.51 23.39
N LEU A 237 -7.73 -23.05 22.49
CA LEU A 237 -7.97 -22.97 21.04
C LEU A 237 -9.18 -23.80 20.63
N ASP A 238 -9.36 -25.02 21.18
CA ASP A 238 -10.54 -25.86 20.97
C ASP A 238 -11.83 -25.16 21.43
N MET A 239 -11.78 -24.43 22.55
CA MET A 239 -12.89 -23.61 23.01
C MET A 239 -13.23 -22.49 22.02
N LEU A 240 -12.22 -21.81 21.50
CA LEU A 240 -12.42 -20.74 20.50
C LEU A 240 -13.00 -21.28 19.20
N GLU A 241 -12.58 -22.45 18.73
CA GLU A 241 -13.15 -23.10 17.54
C GLU A 241 -14.63 -23.44 17.75
N ARG A 242 -14.99 -24.00 18.91
CA ARG A 242 -16.41 -24.25 19.27
C ARG A 242 -17.26 -22.97 19.30
N LEU A 243 -16.65 -21.83 19.63
CA LEU A 243 -17.30 -20.51 19.62
C LEU A 243 -17.37 -19.90 18.21
N GLY A 244 -16.77 -20.55 17.20
CA GLY A 244 -16.85 -20.11 15.80
C GLY A 244 -15.69 -19.23 15.33
N PHE A 245 -14.59 -19.13 16.10
CA PHE A 245 -13.38 -18.46 15.65
C PHE A 245 -12.54 -19.32 14.71
N TYR A 246 -11.85 -18.67 13.80
CA TYR A 246 -10.72 -19.26 13.08
C TYR A 246 -9.50 -19.20 13.99
N THR A 247 -8.96 -20.36 14.37
CA THR A 247 -7.82 -20.46 15.26
C THR A 247 -6.53 -20.81 14.52
N VAL A 248 -5.40 -20.50 15.15
CA VAL A 248 -4.08 -20.86 14.63
C VAL A 248 -3.91 -22.38 14.62
N PRO A 249 -3.45 -22.99 13.52
CA PRO A 249 -3.08 -24.40 13.51
C PRO A 249 -1.98 -24.66 14.54
N HIS A 250 -2.14 -25.69 15.35
CA HIS A 250 -1.18 -26.01 16.40
C HIS A 250 -0.98 -27.52 16.57
N LYS A 251 0.17 -27.89 17.12
CA LYS A 251 0.43 -29.26 17.55
C LYS A 251 1.12 -29.25 18.91
N VAL A 252 0.95 -30.36 19.64
CA VAL A 252 1.42 -30.52 21.01
C VAL A 252 2.58 -31.52 21.06
N PHE A 253 3.67 -31.14 21.74
CA PHE A 253 4.92 -31.92 21.80
C PHE A 253 5.49 -31.94 23.21
N ARG A 254 6.38 -32.93 23.47
CA ARG A 254 7.02 -33.12 24.78
C ARG A 254 8.53 -32.94 24.73
N THR A 255 9.14 -33.09 23.57
CA THR A 255 10.60 -33.02 23.43
C THR A 255 11.03 -31.86 22.55
N VAL A 256 12.29 -31.42 22.71
CA VAL A 256 12.91 -30.40 21.90
C VAL A 256 12.97 -30.83 20.43
N GLU A 257 13.31 -32.08 20.19
CA GLU A 257 13.46 -32.66 18.86
C GLU A 257 12.16 -32.61 18.09
N GLU A 258 11.05 -33.00 18.72
CA GLU A 258 9.70 -32.92 18.12
C GLU A 258 9.33 -31.47 17.78
N CYS A 259 9.62 -30.51 18.67
CA CYS A 259 9.40 -29.10 18.41
C CYS A 259 10.22 -28.61 17.20
N CYS A 260 11.51 -28.98 17.13
CA CYS A 260 12.38 -28.62 16.01
C CYS A 260 11.92 -29.23 14.68
N GLU A 261 11.44 -30.50 14.68
CA GLU A 261 10.87 -31.15 13.49
C GLU A 261 9.61 -30.42 13.01
N GLU A 262 8.71 -30.04 13.92
CA GLU A 262 7.50 -29.32 13.55
C GLU A 262 7.82 -27.92 13.05
N ILE A 263 8.75 -27.19 13.66
CA ILE A 263 9.23 -25.90 13.18
C ILE A 263 9.77 -26.02 11.75
N ARG A 264 10.57 -27.06 11.48
CA ARG A 264 11.08 -27.33 10.13
C ARG A 264 9.94 -27.61 9.16
N ARG A 265 8.97 -28.46 9.55
CA ARG A 265 7.79 -28.79 8.74
C ARG A 265 6.97 -27.51 8.40
N ILE A 266 6.74 -26.63 9.38
CA ILE A 266 6.05 -25.35 9.17
C ILE A 266 6.82 -24.52 8.13
N GLY A 267 8.15 -24.41 8.26
CA GLY A 267 9.00 -23.70 7.32
C GLY A 267 8.94 -24.29 5.89
N ASP A 268 8.99 -25.62 5.77
CA ASP A 268 8.95 -26.31 4.46
C ASP A 268 7.58 -26.19 3.78
N THR A 269 6.51 -26.08 4.57
CA THR A 269 5.13 -25.99 4.07
C THR A 269 4.54 -24.58 4.12
N ARG A 270 5.35 -23.55 4.40
CA ARG A 270 4.86 -22.17 4.59
C ARG A 270 4.08 -21.61 3.39
N GLU A 271 4.38 -22.05 2.18
CA GLU A 271 3.66 -21.63 0.98
C GLU A 271 2.25 -22.22 0.85
N SER A 272 1.93 -23.28 1.60
CA SER A 272 0.58 -23.86 1.62
C SER A 272 -0.42 -23.05 2.44
N TYR A 273 0.07 -22.16 3.32
CA TYR A 273 -0.81 -21.25 4.06
C TYR A 273 -1.28 -20.10 3.17
N PRO A 274 -2.51 -19.62 3.31
CA PRO A 274 -3.01 -18.47 2.55
C PRO A 274 -2.41 -17.12 3.00
N PHE A 275 -1.69 -17.12 4.12
CA PHE A 275 -1.04 -15.97 4.75
C PHE A 275 0.48 -16.16 4.83
N ASP A 276 1.20 -15.07 5.05
CA ASP A 276 2.64 -15.11 5.28
C ASP A 276 2.95 -15.49 6.73
N ILE A 277 4.05 -16.20 6.93
CA ILE A 277 4.60 -16.57 8.24
C ILE A 277 6.10 -16.26 8.28
N ASP A 278 6.53 -15.57 9.32
CA ASP A 278 7.92 -15.16 9.53
C ASP A 278 8.68 -16.07 10.51
N GLY A 279 7.99 -17.12 11.00
CA GLY A 279 8.56 -18.02 11.99
C GLY A 279 7.57 -19.07 12.48
N ALA A 280 7.89 -19.63 13.64
CA ALA A 280 7.02 -20.49 14.44
C ALA A 280 7.03 -20.01 15.90
N VAL A 281 5.94 -20.21 16.62
CA VAL A 281 5.86 -19.88 18.04
C VAL A 281 5.80 -21.15 18.86
N VAL A 282 6.70 -21.28 19.83
CA VAL A 282 6.71 -22.37 20.82
C VAL A 282 6.19 -21.78 22.13
N LYS A 283 5.16 -22.42 22.69
CA LYS A 283 4.51 -21.98 23.94
C LYS A 283 4.40 -23.14 24.91
N ILE A 284 4.52 -22.87 26.21
CA ILE A 284 4.13 -23.83 27.26
C ILE A 284 2.63 -24.08 27.12
N ASN A 285 2.22 -25.36 27.08
CA ASN A 285 0.82 -25.72 26.91
C ASN A 285 -0.01 -25.53 28.19
N ASP A 286 0.54 -25.83 29.36
CA ASP A 286 -0.15 -25.70 30.66
C ASP A 286 -0.21 -24.25 31.11
N LEU A 287 -1.44 -23.73 31.34
CA LEU A 287 -1.65 -22.33 31.72
C LEU A 287 -1.22 -22.02 33.16
N ALA A 288 -1.26 -23.00 34.07
CA ALA A 288 -0.76 -22.80 35.43
C ALA A 288 0.77 -22.68 35.45
N GLN A 289 1.47 -23.44 34.61
CA GLN A 289 2.92 -23.33 34.45
C GLN A 289 3.32 -21.98 33.83
N ARG A 290 2.51 -21.41 32.93
CA ARG A 290 2.73 -20.03 32.40
C ARG A 290 2.70 -18.99 33.51
N ALA A 291 1.77 -19.12 34.45
CA ALA A 291 1.67 -18.20 35.61
C ALA A 291 2.92 -18.29 36.52
N ILE A 292 3.54 -19.46 36.64
CA ILE A 292 4.80 -19.65 37.43
C ILE A 292 5.97 -18.96 36.71
N LEU A 293 6.08 -19.09 35.39
CA LEU A 293 7.16 -18.51 34.61
C LEU A 293 7.05 -16.98 34.51
N GLY A 294 5.81 -16.48 34.46
CA GLY A 294 5.54 -15.05 34.38
C GLY A 294 6.07 -14.40 33.10
N SER A 295 6.25 -13.09 33.16
CA SER A 295 6.68 -12.26 32.04
C SER A 295 7.81 -11.29 32.45
N THR A 296 8.53 -10.80 31.49
CA THR A 296 9.40 -9.63 31.60
C THR A 296 8.58 -8.36 31.30
N ALA A 297 9.19 -7.20 31.30
CA ALA A 297 8.52 -5.95 30.91
C ALA A 297 8.01 -5.96 29.45
N LYS A 298 8.60 -6.79 28.58
CA LYS A 298 8.35 -6.80 27.13
C LYS A 298 7.71 -8.10 26.63
N ALA A 299 8.11 -9.25 27.18
CA ALA A 299 7.76 -10.55 26.63
C ALA A 299 7.50 -11.60 27.72
N PRO A 300 6.62 -12.59 27.45
CA PRO A 300 6.39 -13.72 28.32
C PRO A 300 7.60 -14.64 28.35
N ARG A 301 7.86 -15.29 29.50
CA ARG A 301 8.91 -16.31 29.64
C ARG A 301 8.45 -17.72 29.27
N TRP A 302 7.17 -17.88 28.98
CA TRP A 302 6.53 -19.15 28.62
C TRP A 302 6.32 -19.32 27.12
N ALA A 303 6.76 -18.35 26.29
CA ALA A 303 6.67 -18.43 24.85
C ALA A 303 7.89 -17.80 24.20
N VAL A 304 8.26 -18.34 23.03
CA VAL A 304 9.37 -17.84 22.21
C VAL A 304 9.00 -17.96 20.72
N ALA A 305 9.43 -17.02 19.93
CA ALA A 305 9.28 -17.03 18.48
C ALA A 305 10.59 -17.49 17.82
N TYR A 306 10.54 -18.61 17.10
CA TYR A 306 11.61 -19.04 16.22
C TYR A 306 11.47 -18.32 14.89
N LYS A 307 12.46 -17.51 14.51
CA LYS A 307 12.49 -16.76 13.25
C LYS A 307 13.26 -17.54 12.18
N TYR A 308 12.64 -17.71 11.01
CA TYR A 308 13.35 -18.29 9.88
C TYR A 308 14.36 -17.31 9.31
N PRO A 309 15.63 -17.73 9.09
CA PRO A 309 16.57 -16.88 8.37
C PRO A 309 16.07 -16.69 6.92
N PRO A 310 16.29 -15.52 6.33
CA PRO A 310 16.05 -15.31 4.92
C PRO A 310 16.84 -16.32 4.09
N GLU A 311 16.17 -17.06 3.23
CA GLU A 311 16.85 -18.01 2.36
C GLU A 311 17.55 -17.26 1.22
N GLU A 312 18.88 -17.39 1.14
CA GLU A 312 19.71 -16.85 0.09
C GLU A 312 20.39 -17.98 -0.68
N LYS A 313 20.32 -17.93 -2.01
CA LYS A 313 20.97 -18.95 -2.86
C LYS A 313 21.75 -18.33 -4.02
N PRO A 314 22.92 -18.87 -4.36
CA PRO A 314 23.61 -18.47 -5.56
C PRO A 314 22.93 -19.01 -6.82
N SER A 315 22.89 -18.18 -7.87
CA SER A 315 22.47 -18.58 -9.21
C SER A 315 23.24 -17.78 -10.25
N VAL A 316 23.20 -18.19 -11.52
CA VAL A 316 23.89 -17.52 -12.62
C VAL A 316 22.90 -16.76 -13.49
N VAL A 317 23.17 -15.49 -13.78
CA VAL A 317 22.37 -14.68 -14.70
C VAL A 317 22.59 -15.16 -16.12
N ARG A 318 21.56 -15.73 -16.72
CA ARG A 318 21.58 -16.23 -18.11
C ARG A 318 21.26 -15.15 -19.12
N ASP A 319 20.36 -14.23 -18.74
CA ASP A 319 19.90 -13.12 -19.57
C ASP A 319 19.32 -12.02 -18.68
N ILE A 320 19.17 -10.81 -19.24
CA ILE A 320 18.42 -9.72 -18.59
C ILE A 320 17.36 -9.25 -19.59
N VAL A 321 16.09 -9.56 -19.30
CA VAL A 321 14.95 -9.17 -20.11
C VAL A 321 14.27 -7.95 -19.54
N VAL A 322 13.76 -7.09 -20.42
CA VAL A 322 13.03 -5.88 -20.02
C VAL A 322 11.54 -6.10 -20.30
N GLN A 323 10.74 -6.04 -19.26
CA GLN A 323 9.28 -6.09 -19.37
C GLN A 323 8.70 -4.70 -19.26
N VAL A 324 7.62 -4.43 -19.98
CA VAL A 324 6.88 -3.18 -19.90
C VAL A 324 5.66 -3.41 -19.02
N GLY A 325 5.64 -2.75 -17.86
CA GLY A 325 4.51 -2.80 -16.94
C GLY A 325 3.29 -2.05 -17.52
N ARG A 326 2.14 -2.24 -16.88
CA ARG A 326 0.87 -1.61 -17.30
C ARG A 326 0.88 -0.08 -17.18
N THR A 327 1.79 0.46 -16.38
CA THR A 327 2.03 1.91 -16.26
C THR A 327 3.07 2.43 -17.25
N GLY A 328 3.54 1.58 -18.18
CA GLY A 328 4.60 1.90 -19.11
C GLY A 328 6.02 1.77 -18.53
N VAL A 329 6.19 1.45 -17.25
CA VAL A 329 7.50 1.30 -16.62
C VAL A 329 8.24 0.11 -17.22
N LEU A 330 9.48 0.36 -17.64
CA LEU A 330 10.41 -0.69 -18.06
C LEU A 330 11.02 -1.33 -16.80
N THR A 331 10.69 -2.58 -16.55
CA THR A 331 11.19 -3.33 -15.39
C THR A 331 12.16 -4.41 -15.87
N PRO A 332 13.46 -4.28 -15.58
CA PRO A 332 14.43 -5.31 -15.91
C PRO A 332 14.30 -6.51 -14.95
N LYS A 333 14.44 -7.72 -15.50
CA LYS A 333 14.48 -8.99 -14.76
C LYS A 333 15.68 -9.80 -15.19
N ALA A 334 16.47 -10.26 -14.23
CA ALA A 334 17.49 -11.26 -14.48
C ALA A 334 16.81 -12.63 -14.66
N ILE A 335 17.02 -13.26 -15.80
CA ILE A 335 16.72 -14.68 -15.99
C ILE A 335 17.90 -15.44 -15.41
N VAL A 336 17.65 -16.26 -14.43
CA VAL A 336 18.69 -16.97 -13.68
C VAL A 336 18.59 -18.47 -13.89
N GLU A 337 19.68 -19.19 -13.67
CA GLU A 337 19.61 -20.65 -13.61
C GLU A 337 18.57 -21.06 -12.56
N PRO A 338 17.75 -22.09 -12.86
CA PRO A 338 16.73 -22.54 -11.92
C PRO A 338 17.34 -22.86 -10.54
N VAL A 339 16.89 -22.18 -9.51
CA VAL A 339 17.33 -22.38 -8.14
C VAL A 339 16.11 -22.56 -7.23
N ARG A 340 16.16 -23.58 -6.37
CA ARG A 340 15.09 -23.80 -5.41
C ARG A 340 15.28 -22.87 -4.21
N LEU A 341 14.29 -22.00 -3.98
CA LEU A 341 14.35 -20.94 -2.97
C LEU A 341 12.98 -20.84 -2.30
N ALA A 342 12.94 -21.01 -0.99
CA ALA A 342 11.72 -20.96 -0.18
C ALA A 342 10.56 -21.78 -0.80
N GLY A 343 10.81 -23.07 -1.06
CA GLY A 343 9.82 -24.03 -1.56
C GLY A 343 9.53 -23.96 -3.07
N THR A 344 9.83 -22.86 -3.76
CA THR A 344 9.59 -22.69 -5.21
C THR A 344 10.87 -22.72 -6.03
N THR A 345 10.74 -22.99 -7.33
CA THR A 345 11.85 -22.88 -8.26
C THR A 345 11.85 -21.48 -8.87
N VAL A 346 12.86 -20.68 -8.53
CA VAL A 346 13.09 -19.35 -9.05
C VAL A 346 13.89 -19.46 -10.34
N THR A 347 13.36 -18.90 -11.43
CA THR A 347 13.99 -18.81 -12.76
C THR A 347 14.21 -17.38 -13.19
N ALA A 348 13.65 -16.42 -12.47
CA ALA A 348 13.81 -14.99 -12.73
C ALA A 348 13.75 -14.20 -11.43
N ALA A 349 14.56 -13.14 -11.34
CA ALA A 349 14.63 -12.24 -10.19
C ALA A 349 14.55 -10.77 -10.67
N THR A 350 13.84 -9.91 -9.93
CA THR A 350 13.74 -8.50 -10.30
C THR A 350 15.07 -7.78 -10.14
N LEU A 351 15.32 -6.83 -11.06
CA LEU A 351 16.41 -5.87 -10.97
C LEU A 351 15.87 -4.44 -10.77
N HIS A 352 14.58 -4.32 -10.45
CA HIS A 352 13.86 -3.08 -10.13
C HIS A 352 13.95 -2.00 -11.23
N ASN A 353 15.13 -1.39 -11.43
CA ASN A 353 15.35 -0.28 -12.37
C ASN A 353 16.84 -0.18 -12.76
N GLN A 354 17.17 0.80 -13.62
CA GLN A 354 18.56 0.99 -14.07
C GLN A 354 19.51 1.37 -12.93
N ASP A 355 19.07 2.19 -11.97
CA ASP A 355 19.91 2.62 -10.85
C ASP A 355 20.30 1.44 -9.96
N PHE A 356 19.40 0.48 -9.78
CA PHE A 356 19.68 -0.75 -9.05
C PHE A 356 20.68 -1.63 -9.79
N ILE A 357 20.55 -1.74 -11.12
CA ILE A 357 21.52 -2.45 -11.98
C ILE A 357 22.89 -1.79 -11.86
N ASP A 358 22.96 -0.47 -11.95
CA ASP A 358 24.21 0.29 -11.86
C ASP A 358 24.86 0.16 -10.46
N LYS A 359 24.04 0.19 -9.41
CA LYS A 359 24.50 0.00 -8.01
C LYS A 359 25.13 -1.37 -7.78
N LEU A 360 24.52 -2.43 -8.33
CA LEU A 360 25.02 -3.80 -8.19
C LEU A 360 26.09 -4.14 -9.22
N ASP A 361 26.20 -3.38 -10.30
CA ASP A 361 27.00 -3.69 -11.49
C ASP A 361 26.70 -5.11 -12.01
N VAL A 362 25.41 -5.52 -12.01
CA VAL A 362 25.01 -6.86 -12.43
C VAL A 362 25.11 -6.98 -13.95
N ARG A 363 25.67 -8.11 -14.42
CA ARG A 363 25.92 -8.38 -15.85
C ARG A 363 25.46 -9.78 -16.20
N ILE A 364 25.15 -10.01 -17.47
CA ILE A 364 24.87 -11.35 -17.99
C ILE A 364 26.11 -12.22 -17.80
N GLY A 365 25.93 -13.41 -17.23
CA GLY A 365 27.01 -14.35 -16.88
C GLY A 365 27.45 -14.28 -15.42
N ASP A 366 27.07 -13.23 -14.67
CA ASP A 366 27.45 -13.11 -13.25
C ASP A 366 26.81 -14.21 -12.40
N THR A 367 27.55 -14.65 -11.39
CA THR A 367 26.98 -15.36 -10.25
C THR A 367 26.37 -14.34 -9.30
N VAL A 368 25.07 -14.47 -9.01
CA VAL A 368 24.31 -13.57 -8.13
C VAL A 368 23.74 -14.33 -6.95
N ILE A 369 23.55 -13.66 -5.84
CA ILE A 369 22.81 -14.19 -4.71
C ILE A 369 21.36 -13.71 -4.85
N VAL A 370 20.42 -14.66 -4.90
CA VAL A 370 18.99 -14.42 -5.03
C VAL A 370 18.30 -14.67 -3.70
N ARG A 371 17.39 -13.78 -3.33
CA ARG A 371 16.45 -13.96 -2.20
C ARG A 371 15.03 -13.60 -2.63
N LYS A 372 14.05 -13.91 -1.80
CA LYS A 372 12.68 -13.39 -1.96
C LYS A 372 12.49 -12.17 -1.06
N ALA A 373 12.25 -11.00 -1.65
CA ALA A 373 11.86 -9.79 -0.92
C ALA A 373 10.44 -9.94 -0.39
N GLY A 374 10.24 -9.67 0.91
CA GLY A 374 8.95 -9.85 1.57
C GLY A 374 8.39 -11.27 1.40
N GLU A 375 9.25 -12.28 1.29
CA GLU A 375 8.95 -13.70 1.08
C GLU A 375 8.22 -14.04 -0.24
N ILE A 376 7.93 -13.07 -1.10
CA ILE A 376 7.12 -13.26 -2.31
C ILE A 376 7.93 -13.03 -3.58
N ILE A 377 8.60 -11.88 -3.72
CA ILE A 377 9.21 -11.45 -4.98
C ILE A 377 10.69 -11.80 -5.04
N PRO A 378 11.13 -12.69 -5.95
CA PRO A 378 12.55 -12.96 -6.13
C PRO A 378 13.28 -11.70 -6.61
N GLU A 379 14.38 -11.35 -5.93
CA GLU A 379 15.27 -10.24 -6.28
C GLU A 379 16.74 -10.67 -6.24
N VAL A 380 17.57 -9.93 -6.96
CA VAL A 380 19.03 -10.06 -6.87
C VAL A 380 19.51 -9.21 -5.70
N LEU A 381 20.10 -9.86 -4.68
CA LEU A 381 20.62 -9.17 -3.50
C LEU A 381 22.00 -8.55 -3.74
N ARG A 382 22.91 -9.34 -4.32
CA ARG A 382 24.30 -8.95 -4.61
C ARG A 382 24.91 -9.82 -5.70
N VAL A 383 25.98 -9.31 -6.28
CA VAL A 383 26.82 -10.03 -7.26
C VAL A 383 28.04 -10.63 -6.56
N ASP A 384 28.38 -11.88 -6.86
CA ASP A 384 29.65 -12.50 -6.47
C ASP A 384 30.74 -12.14 -7.51
N LEU A 385 31.40 -11.01 -7.27
CA LEU A 385 32.43 -10.49 -8.16
C LEU A 385 33.63 -11.43 -8.31
N THR A 386 33.85 -12.36 -7.35
CA THR A 386 34.95 -13.33 -7.42
C THR A 386 34.74 -14.38 -8.49
N ARG A 387 33.50 -14.57 -8.92
CA ARG A 387 33.08 -15.54 -9.94
C ARG A 387 32.66 -14.90 -11.26
N ARG A 388 32.93 -13.61 -11.44
CA ARG A 388 32.55 -12.89 -12.67
C ARG A 388 33.36 -13.40 -13.86
N PRO A 389 32.72 -13.83 -14.95
CA PRO A 389 33.41 -14.19 -16.19
C PRO A 389 34.11 -12.97 -16.82
N GLU A 390 35.25 -13.22 -17.49
CA GLU A 390 35.93 -12.18 -18.27
C GLU A 390 35.06 -11.78 -19.49
N GLY A 391 35.18 -10.51 -19.90
CA GLY A 391 34.48 -10.00 -21.09
C GLY A 391 33.00 -9.64 -20.89
N THR A 392 32.46 -9.70 -19.68
CA THR A 392 31.09 -9.26 -19.40
C THR A 392 30.97 -7.74 -19.58
N VAL A 393 29.82 -7.29 -20.13
CA VAL A 393 29.53 -5.86 -20.35
C VAL A 393 28.41 -5.37 -19.45
N PRO A 394 28.46 -4.10 -18.96
CA PRO A 394 27.37 -3.50 -18.21
C PRO A 394 26.06 -3.50 -19.00
N PHE A 395 24.94 -3.82 -18.34
CA PHE A 395 23.62 -3.80 -18.97
C PHE A 395 23.00 -2.41 -18.92
N ARG A 396 22.34 -2.01 -20.01
CA ARG A 396 21.56 -0.77 -20.12
C ARG A 396 20.15 -1.07 -20.62
N LEU A 397 19.16 -0.36 -20.04
CA LEU A 397 17.79 -0.40 -20.59
C LEU A 397 17.79 0.17 -22.01
N PRO A 398 16.94 -0.36 -22.90
CA PRO A 398 16.83 0.13 -24.27
C PRO A 398 16.23 1.55 -24.31
N ASP A 399 16.62 2.35 -25.31
CA ASP A 399 16.08 3.69 -25.56
C ASP A 399 14.68 3.68 -26.20
N THR A 400 14.20 2.49 -26.60
CA THR A 400 12.87 2.29 -27.17
C THR A 400 12.13 1.19 -26.45
N CYS A 401 10.80 1.33 -26.39
CA CYS A 401 9.92 0.34 -25.76
C CYS A 401 9.96 -0.99 -26.53
N PRO A 402 10.26 -2.13 -25.87
CA PRO A 402 10.28 -3.43 -26.53
C PRO A 402 8.90 -3.90 -27.03
N GLU A 403 7.79 -3.33 -26.52
CA GLU A 403 6.42 -3.73 -26.88
C GLU A 403 5.86 -2.94 -28.09
N CYS A 404 6.20 -1.66 -28.23
CA CYS A 404 5.59 -0.80 -29.27
C CYS A 404 6.58 0.03 -30.07
N GLY A 405 7.90 -0.02 -29.77
CA GLY A 405 8.93 0.73 -30.46
C GLY A 405 8.97 2.25 -30.18
N SER A 406 8.03 2.78 -29.39
CA SER A 406 8.04 4.19 -29.03
C SER A 406 9.24 4.54 -28.13
N PRO A 407 9.72 5.80 -28.16
CA PRO A 407 10.77 6.26 -27.25
C PRO A 407 10.42 6.00 -25.79
N VAL A 408 11.44 5.84 -24.96
CA VAL A 408 11.27 5.77 -23.51
C VAL A 408 11.89 6.99 -22.86
N GLU A 409 11.31 7.41 -21.72
CA GLU A 409 11.78 8.56 -20.96
C GLU A 409 11.96 8.18 -19.49
N ARG A 410 12.98 8.75 -18.88
CA ARG A 410 13.22 8.60 -17.43
C ARG A 410 12.35 9.60 -16.66
N ASP A 411 11.78 9.16 -15.53
CA ASP A 411 11.05 10.05 -14.62
C ASP A 411 12.01 11.12 -14.06
N PRO A 412 11.68 12.43 -14.11
CA PRO A 412 12.59 13.50 -13.69
C PRO A 412 13.03 13.37 -12.23
N ASP A 413 12.08 12.99 -11.36
CA ASP A 413 12.28 12.88 -9.91
C ASP A 413 12.34 11.42 -9.44
N GLY A 414 12.58 10.47 -10.35
CA GLY A 414 12.51 9.03 -10.06
C GLY A 414 13.48 8.17 -10.84
N ALA A 415 13.59 6.92 -10.41
CA ALA A 415 14.43 5.90 -11.03
C ALA A 415 13.73 5.15 -12.19
N ALA A 416 12.44 5.40 -12.43
CA ALA A 416 11.67 4.66 -13.43
C ALA A 416 11.90 5.21 -14.84
N VAL A 417 12.07 4.30 -15.79
CA VAL A 417 12.08 4.57 -17.24
C VAL A 417 10.77 4.09 -17.82
N ARG A 418 10.09 4.93 -18.62
CA ARG A 418 8.73 4.65 -19.13
C ARG A 418 8.60 4.77 -20.62
N CYS A 419 7.77 3.92 -21.19
CA CYS A 419 7.30 4.04 -22.55
C CYS A 419 6.37 5.26 -22.70
N THR A 420 6.62 6.09 -23.73
CA THR A 420 5.79 7.26 -24.07
C THR A 420 4.65 6.94 -25.05
N GLY A 421 4.57 5.69 -25.55
CA GLY A 421 3.58 5.29 -26.54
C GLY A 421 2.16 5.18 -25.97
N VAL A 422 1.25 6.01 -26.47
CA VAL A 422 -0.17 6.05 -26.03
C VAL A 422 -0.98 4.83 -26.47
N GLU A 423 -0.55 4.14 -27.54
CA GLU A 423 -1.16 2.89 -28.05
C GLU A 423 -0.38 1.64 -27.62
N CYS A 424 0.55 1.77 -26.68
CA CYS A 424 1.37 0.65 -26.24
C CYS A 424 0.49 -0.50 -25.72
N PRO A 425 0.63 -1.72 -26.27
CA PRO A 425 -0.18 -2.88 -25.88
C PRO A 425 -0.13 -3.16 -24.38
N ALA A 426 1.03 -2.96 -23.75
CA ALA A 426 1.21 -3.16 -22.32
C ALA A 426 0.39 -2.19 -21.45
N GLN A 427 0.01 -1.02 -21.97
CA GLN A 427 -0.67 0.04 -21.23
C GLN A 427 -2.18 0.14 -21.53
N ARG A 428 -2.70 -0.68 -22.44
CA ARG A 428 -4.11 -0.57 -22.93
C ARG A 428 -5.14 -0.48 -21.83
N LEU A 429 -5.10 -1.41 -20.89
CA LEU A 429 -6.10 -1.49 -19.83
C LEU A 429 -6.03 -0.25 -18.92
N ARG A 430 -4.83 0.17 -18.54
CA ARG A 430 -4.64 1.39 -17.74
C ARG A 430 -5.16 2.62 -18.48
N ASN A 431 -4.79 2.78 -19.75
CA ASN A 431 -5.21 3.94 -20.53
C ASN A 431 -6.72 3.99 -20.71
N LEU A 432 -7.38 2.84 -20.86
CA LEU A 432 -8.83 2.75 -20.97
C LEU A 432 -9.53 3.11 -19.65
N VAL A 433 -9.07 2.54 -18.53
CA VAL A 433 -9.60 2.84 -17.19
C VAL A 433 -9.45 4.32 -16.85
N HIS A 434 -8.26 4.89 -17.11
CA HIS A 434 -8.01 6.32 -16.89
C HIS A 434 -8.89 7.19 -17.78
N PHE A 435 -9.00 6.88 -19.07
CA PHE A 435 -9.82 7.61 -20.01
C PHE A 435 -11.28 7.68 -19.58
N ALA A 436 -11.83 6.59 -19.06
CA ALA A 436 -13.21 6.49 -18.62
C ALA A 436 -13.46 7.08 -17.21
N SER A 437 -12.41 7.39 -16.45
CA SER A 437 -12.54 7.83 -15.06
C SER A 437 -13.36 9.11 -14.90
N ARG A 438 -13.88 9.33 -13.67
CA ARG A 438 -14.65 10.51 -13.29
C ARG A 438 -13.90 11.82 -13.54
N GLU A 439 -12.59 11.81 -13.44
CA GLU A 439 -11.71 12.97 -13.63
C GLU A 439 -11.40 13.24 -15.11
N ALA A 440 -11.67 12.28 -15.97
CA ALA A 440 -11.45 12.34 -17.41
C ALA A 440 -12.78 12.40 -18.18
N MET A 441 -13.11 11.44 -19.02
CA MET A 441 -14.31 11.46 -19.85
C MET A 441 -15.60 11.08 -19.11
N ASP A 442 -15.51 10.60 -17.85
CA ASP A 442 -16.63 10.34 -16.94
C ASP A 442 -17.67 9.37 -17.53
N ILE A 443 -17.22 8.22 -17.96
CA ILE A 443 -18.08 7.19 -18.53
C ILE A 443 -18.55 6.28 -17.40
N GLU A 444 -19.72 6.58 -16.83
CA GLU A 444 -20.28 5.80 -15.73
C GLU A 444 -20.56 4.35 -16.15
N GLY A 445 -20.27 3.41 -15.26
CA GLY A 445 -20.42 1.98 -15.53
C GLY A 445 -19.22 1.33 -16.22
N LEU A 446 -18.27 2.08 -16.79
CA LEU A 446 -17.01 1.54 -17.33
C LEU A 446 -15.94 1.42 -16.22
N GLY A 447 -16.20 0.57 -15.23
CA GLY A 447 -15.23 0.24 -14.19
C GLY A 447 -14.15 -0.74 -14.68
N PHE A 448 -13.17 -1.02 -13.80
CA PHE A 448 -12.03 -1.86 -14.11
C PHE A 448 -12.39 -3.21 -14.75
N SER A 449 -13.34 -3.96 -14.16
CA SER A 449 -13.71 -5.31 -14.64
C SER A 449 -14.29 -5.30 -16.05
N LEU A 450 -15.08 -4.28 -16.40
CA LEU A 450 -15.64 -4.16 -17.74
C LEU A 450 -14.58 -3.69 -18.74
N ALA A 451 -13.71 -2.75 -18.36
CA ALA A 451 -12.58 -2.34 -19.18
C ALA A 451 -11.66 -3.53 -19.50
N GLU A 452 -11.39 -4.38 -18.49
CA GLU A 452 -10.60 -5.60 -18.68
C GLU A 452 -11.29 -6.59 -19.63
N ALA A 453 -12.60 -6.79 -19.51
CA ALA A 453 -13.36 -7.64 -20.39
C ALA A 453 -13.34 -7.13 -21.85
N LEU A 454 -13.51 -5.83 -22.07
CA LEU A 454 -13.45 -5.19 -23.37
C LEU A 454 -12.06 -5.29 -24.04
N VAL A 455 -11.00 -5.14 -23.25
CA VAL A 455 -9.62 -5.29 -23.74
C VAL A 455 -9.32 -6.76 -24.06
N ASN A 456 -9.68 -7.69 -23.17
CA ASN A 456 -9.41 -9.12 -23.34
C ASN A 456 -10.21 -9.75 -24.50
N SER A 457 -11.43 -9.26 -24.75
CA SER A 457 -12.22 -9.68 -25.93
C SER A 457 -11.69 -9.12 -27.25
N GLY A 458 -10.77 -8.16 -27.21
CA GLY A 458 -10.24 -7.46 -28.38
C GLY A 458 -11.18 -6.41 -28.98
N MET A 459 -12.34 -6.13 -28.35
CA MET A 459 -13.28 -5.10 -28.80
C MET A 459 -12.69 -3.70 -28.70
N VAL A 460 -11.86 -3.45 -27.66
CA VAL A 460 -11.21 -2.16 -27.41
C VAL A 460 -9.70 -2.36 -27.38
N LYS A 461 -9.01 -1.73 -28.30
CA LYS A 461 -7.54 -1.64 -28.36
C LYS A 461 -7.04 -0.28 -27.92
N THR A 462 -7.87 0.75 -28.12
CA THR A 462 -7.57 2.14 -27.81
C THR A 462 -8.84 2.81 -27.24
N PRO A 463 -8.72 3.91 -26.48
CA PRO A 463 -9.90 4.62 -25.97
C PRO A 463 -10.88 5.08 -27.07
N ALA A 464 -10.40 5.38 -28.27
CA ALA A 464 -11.26 5.78 -29.39
C ALA A 464 -12.20 4.67 -29.86
N ASP A 465 -11.84 3.39 -29.63
CA ASP A 465 -12.69 2.26 -30.00
C ASP A 465 -13.98 2.18 -29.16
N LEU A 466 -14.02 2.80 -27.98
CA LEU A 466 -15.23 2.91 -27.17
C LEU A 466 -16.41 3.52 -27.95
N TYR A 467 -16.12 4.51 -28.77
CA TYR A 467 -17.14 5.24 -29.56
C TYR A 467 -17.63 4.47 -30.81
N ARG A 468 -17.07 3.27 -31.04
CA ARG A 468 -17.43 2.38 -32.14
C ARG A 468 -17.97 1.02 -31.67
N LEU A 469 -18.19 0.86 -30.37
CA LEU A 469 -18.71 -0.37 -29.79
C LEU A 469 -20.12 -0.68 -30.31
N ASP A 470 -20.37 -1.96 -30.58
CA ASP A 470 -21.69 -2.49 -30.89
C ASP A 470 -22.41 -2.92 -29.61
N PRO A 471 -23.61 -2.38 -29.31
CA PRO A 471 -24.35 -2.70 -28.10
C PRO A 471 -24.65 -4.19 -27.91
N GLN A 472 -24.85 -4.93 -29.00
CA GLN A 472 -25.15 -6.37 -28.94
C GLN A 472 -23.92 -7.16 -28.50
N SER A 473 -22.74 -6.80 -29.04
CA SER A 473 -21.46 -7.40 -28.66
C SER A 473 -21.12 -7.13 -27.20
N VAL A 474 -21.38 -5.92 -26.71
CA VAL A 474 -21.17 -5.55 -25.30
C VAL A 474 -22.12 -6.33 -24.38
N ALA A 475 -23.39 -6.49 -24.77
CA ALA A 475 -24.38 -7.25 -24.02
C ALA A 475 -24.06 -8.75 -23.91
N ALA A 476 -23.23 -9.27 -24.80
CA ALA A 476 -22.78 -10.67 -24.81
C ALA A 476 -21.59 -10.94 -23.87
N LEU A 477 -20.97 -9.91 -23.29
CA LEU A 477 -19.89 -10.07 -22.32
C LEU A 477 -20.42 -10.67 -20.99
N ASP A 478 -19.58 -11.43 -20.32
CA ASP A 478 -19.92 -12.04 -19.03
C ASP A 478 -20.38 -10.98 -18.01
N ARG A 479 -21.45 -11.27 -17.29
CA ARG A 479 -22.12 -10.37 -16.33
C ARG A 479 -22.67 -9.05 -16.89
N MET A 480 -22.73 -8.90 -18.21
CA MET A 480 -23.41 -7.79 -18.88
C MET A 480 -24.77 -8.26 -19.41
N GLY A 481 -25.77 -7.42 -19.25
CA GLY A 481 -27.11 -7.64 -19.81
C GLY A 481 -27.47 -6.51 -20.77
N LYS A 482 -28.55 -6.69 -21.52
CA LYS A 482 -29.01 -5.72 -22.52
C LYS A 482 -29.15 -4.31 -21.95
N LYS A 483 -29.79 -4.16 -20.77
CA LYS A 483 -29.99 -2.85 -20.11
C LYS A 483 -28.68 -2.21 -19.67
N SER A 484 -27.73 -3.00 -19.15
CA SER A 484 -26.41 -2.48 -18.75
C SER A 484 -25.60 -2.03 -19.95
N ALA A 485 -25.67 -2.76 -21.07
CA ALA A 485 -25.02 -2.37 -22.30
C ALA A 485 -25.64 -1.08 -22.89
N GLU A 486 -26.97 -0.95 -22.89
CA GLU A 486 -27.65 0.27 -23.33
C GLU A 486 -27.24 1.48 -22.47
N ASN A 487 -27.24 1.34 -21.13
CA ASN A 487 -26.79 2.41 -20.23
C ASN A 487 -25.32 2.82 -20.50
N LEU A 488 -24.43 1.84 -20.71
CA LEU A 488 -23.03 2.14 -21.04
C LEU A 488 -22.92 2.92 -22.35
N MET A 489 -23.67 2.53 -23.40
CA MET A 489 -23.64 3.23 -24.68
C MET A 489 -24.16 4.66 -24.55
N ASP A 490 -25.16 4.91 -23.71
CA ASP A 490 -25.68 6.24 -23.42
C ASP A 490 -24.60 7.10 -22.71
N GLU A 491 -23.87 6.53 -21.76
CA GLU A 491 -22.78 7.22 -21.07
C GLU A 491 -21.60 7.53 -22.02
N ILE A 492 -21.24 6.59 -22.91
CA ILE A 492 -20.24 6.83 -23.95
C ILE A 492 -20.67 7.96 -24.88
N GLU A 493 -21.95 8.00 -25.29
CA GLU A 493 -22.46 9.07 -26.15
C GLU A 493 -22.46 10.42 -25.43
N LYS A 494 -22.86 10.49 -24.16
CA LYS A 494 -22.79 11.70 -23.33
C LYS A 494 -21.36 12.20 -23.18
N SER A 495 -20.39 11.28 -23.02
CA SER A 495 -18.98 11.63 -22.85
C SER A 495 -18.40 12.43 -24.04
N LYS A 496 -18.94 12.28 -25.24
CA LYS A 496 -18.55 13.10 -26.42
C LYS A 496 -18.71 14.60 -26.19
N GLN A 497 -19.60 14.99 -25.28
CA GLN A 497 -19.88 16.39 -24.97
C GLN A 497 -19.01 16.95 -23.85
N GLN A 498 -18.08 16.19 -23.28
CA GLN A 498 -17.17 16.65 -22.25
C GLN A 498 -16.29 17.82 -22.75
N ASP A 499 -15.84 18.65 -21.81
CA ASP A 499 -14.97 19.79 -22.14
C ASP A 499 -13.57 19.33 -22.57
N LEU A 500 -12.90 20.14 -23.39
CA LEU A 500 -11.53 19.89 -23.84
C LEU A 500 -10.56 19.60 -22.69
N SER A 501 -10.71 20.26 -21.55
CA SER A 501 -9.87 20.05 -20.37
C SER A 501 -9.95 18.61 -19.86
N ARG A 502 -11.14 17.99 -19.93
CA ARG A 502 -11.35 16.61 -19.52
C ARG A 502 -10.74 15.63 -20.52
N LEU A 503 -10.84 15.92 -21.82
CA LEU A 503 -10.19 15.14 -22.85
C LEU A 503 -8.66 15.17 -22.74
N LEU A 504 -8.07 16.35 -22.47
CA LEU A 504 -6.63 16.46 -22.18
C LEU A 504 -6.21 15.62 -20.97
N CYS A 505 -7.01 15.69 -19.90
CA CYS A 505 -6.78 14.84 -18.72
C CYS A 505 -6.87 13.35 -19.08
N ALA A 506 -7.82 12.97 -19.92
CA ALA A 506 -8.08 11.57 -20.32
C ALA A 506 -6.92 10.91 -21.08
N PHE A 507 -6.10 11.69 -21.78
CA PHE A 507 -4.90 11.19 -22.43
C PHE A 507 -3.78 10.82 -21.45
N GLY A 508 -3.88 11.23 -20.17
CA GLY A 508 -2.86 10.95 -19.18
C GLY A 508 -1.49 11.52 -19.52
N ILE A 509 -1.47 12.69 -20.18
CA ILE A 509 -0.24 13.40 -20.57
C ILE A 509 0.58 13.67 -19.31
N ARG A 510 1.86 13.35 -19.38
CA ARG A 510 2.75 13.49 -18.24
C ARG A 510 2.80 14.94 -17.74
N GLN A 511 2.74 15.13 -16.42
CA GLN A 511 2.68 16.46 -15.76
C GLN A 511 1.42 17.28 -16.08
N VAL A 512 0.47 16.73 -16.84
CA VAL A 512 -0.80 17.39 -17.18
C VAL A 512 -1.93 16.71 -16.42
N GLY A 513 -2.13 17.11 -15.15
CA GLY A 513 -3.31 16.75 -14.36
C GLY A 513 -4.49 17.69 -14.66
N GLN A 514 -5.62 17.49 -13.96
CA GLN A 514 -6.85 18.28 -14.14
C GLN A 514 -6.62 19.80 -14.17
N LYS A 515 -5.79 20.32 -13.24
CA LYS A 515 -5.53 21.76 -13.14
C LYS A 515 -4.80 22.30 -14.37
N ALA A 516 -3.72 21.63 -14.79
CA ALA A 516 -2.97 22.02 -15.99
C ALA A 516 -3.83 21.87 -17.25
N ALA A 517 -4.60 20.80 -17.36
CA ALA A 517 -5.53 20.58 -18.48
C ALA A 517 -6.57 21.70 -18.60
N LYS A 518 -7.17 22.17 -17.48
CA LYS A 518 -8.09 23.29 -17.47
C LYS A 518 -7.44 24.59 -17.94
N VAL A 519 -6.24 24.90 -17.41
CA VAL A 519 -5.53 26.12 -17.79
C VAL A 519 -5.16 26.11 -19.28
N LEU A 520 -4.69 24.97 -19.81
CA LEU A 520 -4.39 24.78 -21.22
C LEU A 520 -5.63 24.92 -22.10
N ALA A 521 -6.72 24.22 -21.77
CA ALA A 521 -7.97 24.27 -22.52
C ALA A 521 -8.52 25.71 -22.60
N ARG A 522 -8.51 26.43 -21.49
CA ARG A 522 -8.95 27.83 -21.40
C ARG A 522 -8.06 28.76 -22.20
N THR A 523 -6.73 28.53 -22.21
CA THR A 523 -5.78 29.45 -22.86
C THR A 523 -5.79 29.25 -24.38
N PHE A 524 -5.82 28.03 -24.85
CA PHE A 524 -5.73 27.70 -26.28
C PHE A 524 -7.10 27.54 -26.97
N GLY A 525 -8.16 27.25 -26.19
CA GLY A 525 -9.53 27.14 -26.69
C GLY A 525 -9.85 25.90 -27.51
N SER A 526 -8.87 25.27 -28.16
CA SER A 526 -9.07 24.09 -28.99
C SER A 526 -7.90 23.12 -28.93
N MET A 527 -8.16 21.86 -29.21
CA MET A 527 -7.13 20.82 -29.30
C MET A 527 -6.13 21.15 -30.42
N ASP A 528 -6.61 21.65 -31.56
CA ASP A 528 -5.73 22.00 -32.70
C ASP A 528 -4.72 23.10 -32.32
N ALA A 529 -5.15 24.08 -31.52
CA ALA A 529 -4.23 25.10 -31.03
C ALA A 529 -3.18 24.55 -30.06
N ILE A 530 -3.54 23.58 -29.21
CA ILE A 530 -2.59 22.93 -28.29
C ILE A 530 -1.61 22.03 -29.06
N GLU A 531 -2.07 21.27 -30.05
CA GLU A 531 -1.22 20.40 -30.89
C GLU A 531 -0.14 21.21 -31.65
N ASN A 532 -0.45 22.44 -32.06
CA ASN A 532 0.44 23.30 -32.82
C ASN A 532 1.21 24.32 -31.96
N ALA A 533 0.99 24.34 -30.65
CA ALA A 533 1.64 25.29 -29.75
C ALA A 533 3.15 25.02 -29.64
N THR A 534 3.93 26.08 -29.65
CA THR A 534 5.39 26.01 -29.45
C THR A 534 5.73 25.89 -27.96
N PRO A 535 6.91 25.34 -27.59
CA PRO A 535 7.37 25.30 -26.21
C PRO A 535 7.33 26.66 -25.52
N LEU A 536 7.60 27.74 -26.25
CA LEU A 536 7.60 29.13 -25.71
C LEU A 536 6.17 29.56 -25.36
N GLU A 537 5.19 29.29 -26.22
CA GLU A 537 3.78 29.61 -25.97
C GLU A 537 3.23 28.81 -24.80
N LEU A 538 3.59 27.50 -24.70
CA LEU A 538 3.18 26.66 -23.60
C LEU A 538 3.76 27.12 -22.26
N THR A 539 5.05 27.49 -22.21
CA THR A 539 5.69 27.98 -20.97
C THR A 539 5.23 29.38 -20.56
N ALA A 540 4.61 30.14 -21.45
CA ALA A 540 3.98 31.44 -21.12
C ALA A 540 2.64 31.25 -20.37
N VAL A 541 2.10 30.04 -20.33
CA VAL A 541 0.86 29.71 -19.60
C VAL A 541 1.17 29.50 -18.11
N ASP A 542 0.38 30.10 -17.24
CA ASP A 542 0.50 29.95 -15.78
C ASP A 542 0.48 28.47 -15.39
N ASP A 543 1.34 28.09 -14.43
CA ASP A 543 1.48 26.73 -13.91
C ASP A 543 2.03 25.68 -14.93
N ILE A 544 2.44 26.08 -16.13
CA ILE A 544 3.08 25.22 -17.13
C ILE A 544 4.59 25.50 -17.17
N GLY A 545 5.37 24.60 -16.59
CA GLY A 545 6.83 24.68 -16.61
C GLY A 545 7.45 24.08 -17.88
N PRO A 546 8.78 24.27 -18.08
CA PRO A 546 9.49 23.72 -19.25
C PRO A 546 9.29 22.21 -19.44
N ILE A 547 9.34 21.42 -18.37
CA ILE A 547 9.17 19.95 -18.40
C ILE A 547 7.76 19.57 -18.91
N THR A 548 6.72 20.29 -18.43
CA THR A 548 5.34 20.05 -18.88
C THR A 548 5.15 20.44 -20.34
N ALA A 549 5.77 21.55 -20.78
CA ALA A 549 5.74 22.00 -22.16
C ALA A 549 6.42 21.00 -23.11
N GLU A 550 7.58 20.48 -22.75
CA GLU A 550 8.28 19.43 -23.50
C GLU A 550 7.43 18.15 -23.60
N SER A 551 6.81 17.72 -22.49
CA SER A 551 5.91 16.55 -22.48
C SER A 551 4.71 16.73 -23.40
N LEU A 552 4.10 17.93 -23.44
CA LEU A 552 3.00 18.26 -24.33
C LEU A 552 3.41 18.23 -25.81
N VAL A 553 4.55 18.84 -26.15
CA VAL A 553 5.07 18.82 -27.53
C VAL A 553 5.41 17.41 -27.99
N SER A 554 6.11 16.63 -27.14
CA SER A 554 6.44 15.23 -27.44
C SER A 554 5.18 14.39 -27.63
N TRP A 555 4.18 14.56 -26.76
CA TRP A 555 2.87 13.89 -26.89
C TRP A 555 2.15 14.30 -28.18
N ALA A 556 2.07 15.57 -28.50
CA ALA A 556 1.39 16.08 -29.69
C ALA A 556 2.04 15.59 -30.99
N GLN A 557 3.38 15.49 -31.03
CA GLN A 557 4.13 15.02 -32.19
C GLN A 557 4.16 13.50 -32.35
N ASN A 558 3.70 12.74 -31.35
CA ASN A 558 3.70 11.28 -31.42
C ASN A 558 2.68 10.79 -32.48
N PRO A 559 3.08 9.95 -33.46
CA PRO A 559 2.19 9.42 -34.49
C PRO A 559 0.97 8.68 -33.93
N GLN A 560 1.11 7.98 -32.81
CA GLN A 560 0.01 7.28 -32.13
C GLN A 560 -1.00 8.28 -31.55
N THR A 561 -0.54 9.38 -30.96
CA THR A 561 -1.40 10.47 -30.47
C THR A 561 -2.21 11.08 -31.63
N GLN A 562 -1.55 11.40 -32.73
CA GLN A 562 -2.19 11.95 -33.93
C GLN A 562 -3.24 11.00 -34.51
N HIS A 563 -2.94 9.69 -34.48
CA HIS A 563 -3.90 8.67 -34.87
C HIS A 563 -5.14 8.66 -33.96
N GLN A 564 -4.94 8.65 -32.64
CA GLN A 564 -6.03 8.69 -31.66
C GLN A 564 -6.90 9.94 -31.80
N LEU A 565 -6.30 11.11 -31.88
CA LEU A 565 -7.01 12.37 -32.04
C LEU A 565 -7.87 12.39 -33.30
N ARG A 566 -7.37 11.86 -34.42
CA ARG A 566 -8.16 11.71 -35.64
C ARG A 566 -9.38 10.81 -35.43
N LEU A 567 -9.22 9.64 -34.82
CA LEU A 567 -10.32 8.71 -34.53
C LEU A 567 -11.38 9.32 -33.61
N LEU A 568 -10.96 10.08 -32.59
CA LEU A 568 -11.87 10.78 -31.68
C LEU A 568 -12.64 11.92 -32.38
N ARG A 569 -11.98 12.69 -33.28
CA ARG A 569 -12.65 13.68 -34.13
C ARG A 569 -13.70 13.04 -35.05
N GLU A 570 -13.35 11.92 -35.72
CA GLU A 570 -14.29 11.16 -36.56
C GLU A 570 -15.48 10.62 -35.76
N ALA A 571 -15.28 10.27 -34.48
CA ALA A 571 -16.33 9.82 -33.58
C ALA A 571 -17.22 10.98 -33.04
N GLY A 572 -16.86 12.23 -33.31
CA GLY A 572 -17.61 13.41 -32.88
C GLY A 572 -17.35 13.84 -31.43
N VAL A 573 -16.20 13.45 -30.86
CA VAL A 573 -15.79 13.92 -29.52
C VAL A 573 -15.44 15.41 -29.57
N ASN A 574 -15.91 16.16 -28.57
CA ASN A 574 -15.66 17.60 -28.51
C ASN A 574 -14.17 17.92 -28.33
N MET A 575 -13.65 18.77 -29.22
CA MET A 575 -12.25 19.23 -29.23
C MET A 575 -12.11 20.71 -28.83
N LEU A 576 -13.16 21.30 -28.26
CA LEU A 576 -13.21 22.72 -27.92
C LEU A 576 -13.41 22.91 -26.43
N SER A 577 -12.79 23.94 -25.87
CA SER A 577 -13.09 24.40 -24.51
C SER A 577 -14.43 25.14 -24.50
N ARG A 578 -15.25 24.81 -23.51
CA ARG A 578 -16.53 25.47 -23.25
C ARG A 578 -16.46 26.45 -22.08
N GLU A 579 -15.31 26.55 -21.40
CA GLU A 579 -15.11 27.50 -20.33
C GLU A 579 -14.98 28.92 -20.91
N GLU A 580 -16.07 29.67 -20.90
CA GLU A 580 -16.02 31.11 -21.20
C GLU A 580 -15.40 31.85 -20.02
N ARG A 581 -14.38 32.65 -20.30
CA ARG A 581 -13.89 33.65 -19.37
C ARG A 581 -14.93 34.75 -19.30
N ARG A 582 -15.65 34.90 -18.19
CA ARG A 582 -16.67 35.95 -18.03
C ARG A 582 -16.04 37.35 -18.04
N ASP A 583 -15.03 37.58 -17.19
CA ASP A 583 -14.16 38.76 -17.19
C ASP A 583 -12.92 38.52 -16.31
N ASN A 584 -12.11 39.57 -16.07
CA ASN A 584 -10.86 39.52 -15.32
C ASN A 584 -10.94 40.15 -13.93
N ARG A 585 -12.14 40.34 -13.33
CA ARG A 585 -12.32 41.10 -12.06
C ARG A 585 -11.58 40.45 -10.88
N PHE A 586 -11.30 39.17 -10.93
CA PHE A 586 -10.51 38.43 -9.91
C PHE A 586 -9.08 38.10 -10.37
N LEU A 587 -8.61 38.69 -11.47
CA LEU A 587 -7.25 38.48 -11.95
C LEU A 587 -6.22 38.83 -10.86
N GLY A 588 -5.29 37.91 -10.56
CA GLY A 588 -4.28 38.05 -9.50
C GLY A 588 -4.81 37.91 -8.07
N LYS A 589 -6.10 37.64 -7.86
CA LYS A 589 -6.68 37.37 -6.54
C LYS A 589 -6.65 35.88 -6.23
N THR A 590 -6.28 35.54 -4.98
CA THR A 590 -6.31 34.18 -4.49
C THR A 590 -7.36 34.04 -3.39
N PHE A 591 -8.28 33.11 -3.56
CA PHE A 591 -9.35 32.82 -2.61
C PHE A 591 -9.07 31.53 -1.86
N VAL A 592 -9.47 31.44 -0.61
CA VAL A 592 -9.49 30.19 0.18
C VAL A 592 -10.92 29.98 0.67
N LEU A 593 -11.45 28.78 0.42
CA LEU A 593 -12.79 28.38 0.85
C LEU A 593 -12.72 27.60 2.16
N THR A 594 -13.60 27.92 3.13
CA THR A 594 -13.64 27.26 4.44
C THR A 594 -15.09 27.17 4.95
N GLY A 595 -15.41 26.11 5.68
CA GLY A 595 -16.79 25.85 6.14
C GLY A 595 -17.67 25.22 5.06
N ALA A 596 -18.93 24.99 5.41
CA ALA A 596 -19.98 24.54 4.48
C ALA A 596 -20.66 25.77 3.87
N LEU A 597 -20.64 25.86 2.54
CA LEU A 597 -21.34 26.92 1.80
C LEU A 597 -22.81 26.49 1.62
N ALA A 598 -23.74 27.42 1.80
CA ALA A 598 -25.17 27.14 1.73
C ALA A 598 -25.71 27.16 0.30
N GLN A 599 -25.14 28.03 -0.57
CA GLN A 599 -25.64 28.27 -1.92
C GLN A 599 -24.81 27.62 -3.01
N TYR A 600 -23.57 27.24 -2.71
CA TYR A 600 -22.60 26.65 -3.65
C TYR A 600 -21.93 25.43 -3.03
N THR A 601 -21.65 24.43 -3.83
CA THR A 601 -20.61 23.46 -3.49
C THR A 601 -19.24 24.15 -3.57
N ARG A 602 -18.23 23.57 -2.93
CA ARG A 602 -16.85 24.11 -3.02
C ARG A 602 -16.34 24.16 -4.45
N ASP A 603 -16.71 23.17 -5.25
CA ASP A 603 -16.29 23.06 -6.65
C ASP A 603 -16.98 24.13 -7.52
N GLU A 604 -18.27 24.38 -7.29
CA GLU A 604 -19.00 25.45 -7.97
C GLU A 604 -18.44 26.84 -7.63
N ALA A 605 -18.21 27.12 -6.34
CA ALA A 605 -17.62 28.39 -5.93
C ALA A 605 -16.19 28.56 -6.50
N SER A 606 -15.40 27.50 -6.55
CA SER A 606 -14.07 27.51 -7.18
C SER A 606 -14.17 27.79 -8.67
N ALA A 607 -15.06 27.11 -9.39
CA ALA A 607 -15.29 27.35 -10.82
C ALA A 607 -15.72 28.77 -11.13
N ILE A 608 -16.59 29.36 -10.29
CA ILE A 608 -17.01 30.77 -10.44
C ILE A 608 -15.81 31.70 -10.25
N ILE A 609 -15.02 31.54 -9.18
CA ILE A 609 -13.83 32.37 -8.94
C ILE A 609 -12.87 32.28 -10.12
N GLU A 610 -12.63 31.10 -10.63
CA GLU A 610 -11.74 30.85 -11.76
C GLU A 610 -12.29 31.41 -13.08
N SER A 611 -13.62 31.39 -13.28
CA SER A 611 -14.24 32.00 -14.47
C SER A 611 -14.05 33.54 -14.55
N PHE A 612 -13.82 34.18 -13.41
CA PHE A 612 -13.48 35.61 -13.31
C PHE A 612 -11.96 35.89 -13.20
N GLY A 613 -11.12 34.87 -13.50
CA GLY A 613 -9.66 35.03 -13.53
C GLY A 613 -8.97 34.91 -12.16
N GLY A 614 -9.71 34.54 -11.08
CA GLY A 614 -9.16 34.31 -9.75
C GLY A 614 -8.49 32.93 -9.62
N LYS A 615 -7.80 32.71 -8.49
CA LYS A 615 -7.22 31.44 -8.13
C LYS A 615 -7.79 30.94 -6.80
N THR A 616 -7.98 29.61 -6.65
CA THR A 616 -8.35 29.02 -5.38
C THR A 616 -7.15 28.29 -4.74
N SER A 617 -7.08 28.27 -3.39
CA SER A 617 -6.01 27.61 -2.65
C SER A 617 -6.59 26.83 -1.47
N SER A 618 -5.95 25.70 -1.15
CA SER A 618 -6.34 24.84 -0.01
C SER A 618 -5.89 25.40 1.35
N SER A 619 -4.94 26.35 1.39
CA SER A 619 -4.37 26.88 2.63
C SER A 619 -4.30 28.41 2.64
N VAL A 620 -4.52 29.00 3.83
CA VAL A 620 -4.41 30.46 4.03
C VAL A 620 -2.94 30.84 4.20
N SER A 621 -2.48 31.85 3.44
CA SER A 621 -1.13 32.41 3.48
C SER A 621 -1.15 33.91 3.27
N LYS A 622 -0.03 34.62 3.45
CA LYS A 622 0.09 36.07 3.13
C LYS A 622 -0.23 36.44 1.69
N LYS A 623 -0.27 35.43 0.78
CA LYS A 623 -0.65 35.61 -0.63
C LYS A 623 -2.16 35.48 -0.87
N THR A 624 -2.94 35.08 0.15
CA THR A 624 -4.39 34.94 0.05
C THR A 624 -5.04 36.31 0.02
N SER A 625 -5.91 36.58 -0.97
CA SER A 625 -6.61 37.86 -1.13
C SER A 625 -7.92 37.87 -0.34
N PHE A 626 -8.66 36.79 -0.34
CA PHE A 626 -9.94 36.63 0.35
C PHE A 626 -10.11 35.23 0.92
N VAL A 627 -10.84 35.12 2.03
CA VAL A 627 -11.32 33.85 2.56
C VAL A 627 -12.85 33.86 2.49
N LEU A 628 -13.42 33.00 1.65
CA LEU A 628 -14.86 32.77 1.57
C LEU A 628 -15.24 31.77 2.67
N ALA A 629 -16.00 32.25 3.66
CA ALA A 629 -16.35 31.48 4.85
C ALA A 629 -17.85 31.13 4.86
N GLY A 630 -18.15 29.83 4.87
CA GLY A 630 -19.47 29.30 5.13
C GLY A 630 -19.67 28.92 6.60
N GLU A 631 -20.74 28.16 6.89
CA GLU A 631 -21.06 27.69 8.23
C GLU A 631 -19.97 26.75 8.78
N ALA A 632 -19.74 26.81 10.10
CA ALA A 632 -18.75 26.00 10.82
C ALA A 632 -17.31 26.10 10.26
N ALA A 633 -16.91 27.31 9.83
CA ALA A 633 -15.56 27.56 9.35
C ALA A 633 -14.54 27.37 10.49
N GLY A 634 -13.59 26.42 10.29
CA GLY A 634 -12.60 26.00 11.30
C GLY A 634 -11.29 26.82 11.25
N SER A 635 -10.16 26.18 11.57
CA SER A 635 -8.82 26.77 11.75
C SER A 635 -8.33 27.69 10.62
N LYS A 636 -8.85 27.56 9.40
CA LYS A 636 -8.53 28.47 8.28
C LYS A 636 -9.08 29.88 8.50
N LEU A 637 -10.25 30.01 9.14
CA LEU A 637 -10.84 31.30 9.48
C LEU A 637 -9.99 32.03 10.54
N ASP A 638 -9.54 31.30 11.58
CA ASP A 638 -8.70 31.87 12.63
C ASP A 638 -7.35 32.31 12.06
N LYS A 639 -6.79 31.54 11.14
CA LYS A 639 -5.55 31.89 10.47
C LYS A 639 -5.71 33.12 9.56
N ALA A 640 -6.86 33.28 8.88
CA ALA A 640 -7.16 34.46 8.08
C ALA A 640 -7.21 35.73 8.96
N ARG A 641 -7.90 35.66 10.11
CA ARG A 641 -7.97 36.74 11.09
C ARG A 641 -6.59 37.14 11.62
N THR A 642 -5.77 36.12 11.98
CA THR A 642 -4.40 36.35 12.46
C THR A 642 -3.51 37.02 11.42
N LEU A 643 -3.69 36.71 10.15
CA LEU A 643 -2.93 37.31 9.04
C LEU A 643 -3.53 38.59 8.48
N GLY A 644 -4.67 39.07 9.00
CA GLY A 644 -5.37 40.28 8.54
C GLY A 644 -5.96 40.14 7.13
N ILE A 645 -6.31 38.90 6.72
CA ILE A 645 -6.86 38.65 5.39
C ILE A 645 -8.37 38.88 5.42
N PRO A 646 -8.95 39.60 4.45
CA PRO A 646 -10.39 39.82 4.33
C PRO A 646 -11.15 38.50 4.29
N VAL A 647 -12.13 38.36 5.17
CA VAL A 647 -13.08 37.23 5.19
C VAL A 647 -14.39 37.73 4.60
N ILE A 648 -14.91 37.04 3.59
CA ILE A 648 -16.15 37.38 2.91
C ILE A 648 -17.21 36.27 3.14
N THR A 649 -18.45 36.66 3.23
CA THR A 649 -19.63 35.78 3.28
C THR A 649 -20.04 35.35 1.86
N GLU A 650 -20.97 34.40 1.76
CA GLU A 650 -21.55 34.02 0.46
C GLU A 650 -22.33 35.18 -0.22
N ASP A 651 -23.01 35.98 0.56
CA ASP A 651 -23.77 37.15 0.04
C ASP A 651 -22.81 38.21 -0.52
N GLU A 652 -21.72 38.53 0.18
CA GLU A 652 -20.67 39.42 -0.32
C GLU A 652 -19.98 38.85 -1.56
N PHE A 653 -19.75 37.53 -1.59
CA PHE A 653 -19.23 36.85 -2.77
C PHE A 653 -20.20 36.97 -3.95
N GLN A 654 -21.52 36.79 -3.73
CA GLN A 654 -22.52 37.00 -4.76
C GLN A 654 -22.53 38.41 -5.32
N GLU A 655 -22.35 39.44 -4.47
CA GLU A 655 -22.22 40.83 -4.93
C GLU A 655 -20.96 41.01 -5.79
N MET A 656 -19.86 40.36 -5.44
CA MET A 656 -18.60 40.44 -6.19
C MET A 656 -18.68 39.77 -7.57
N ILE A 657 -19.56 38.81 -7.78
CA ILE A 657 -19.72 38.08 -9.05
C ILE A 657 -20.87 38.60 -9.93
N ARG A 658 -21.71 39.48 -9.41
CA ARG A 658 -22.69 40.27 -10.20
C ARG A 658 -21.98 41.32 -11.06
#